data_3b9e895b4a98b579b1ea5c022a29cb21
#
_entry.id   3b9e895b4a98b579b1ea5c022a29cb21
#
_cell.length_a   1.000
_cell.length_b   1.000
_cell.length_c   1.000
_cell.angle_alpha   90.00
_cell.angle_beta   90.00
_cell.angle_gamma   90.00
#
_symmetry.space_group_name_H-M   'P 1'
#
loop_
_entity.id
_entity.type
_entity.pdbx_description
1 polymer ?
#
loop_
_entity_poly.entity_id
_entity_poly.type
_entity_poly.pdbx_seq_one_letter_code
_entity_poly.pdbx_strand_id
1 'polypeptide(L)'
;MLDFLFKKDSAATEGINSVEGLNSFYSKLRSLYPFDSISDERKDYLKTTMAQYGYLPYPHIKALEELSDAEVLWALESKWENEGVFKDGEFNYTKASVLARNNIKDSSWLQKEGHNIKLVNLAGLGNGNETEECGKFMSWLRQLLILPTGNLENNVFNTTMYLIPFHPREFGCAYLPTASCVSSALEDKELYEKTSLNADAQVKMFIKMTQLAGHPVIYDILPQTGRFSKIVLTTPDCARWFDINALIEELCKNVDSIADSIREKYSADDLNIVCGIYKKSVKGESYGDLTEHYQNIFNEIDELLKETKIFLSNSMLERSIQDRLHKKAKNIISRVSGLRGKYEENDIKNQGEIIQALISEGMWPAPGGAWCSAGVPVFDKMSEGASYPIFKHYKVNGEDVTHFANLDCQTPYYFVCLENGKYNNDVIKFFIDYMKNLQAEYGFDGFRVDHIDHVVDEVSETDGTPISYRAPRKVLGMLNSAMKDKIPYFASLAEYMLWDKYYKEYHEDMNFDVLWGDDIVSQSSKTPETISDDNLYLSNYNTSTKKSTPLSILKTYNNQDGEFEAIDRYPAQLGREGALFKWFKYKFLPGGKFAQRPVLYIDGDESFTQGGIEKVIGAEISMKREKDYDFYSKFDAIDRFVKNNPVITDGEAHIIRQDDDGFVAWMIQKEGLKNSILVVANYNSPTEKFLVEDNGNSWTEIREGREVFDKNIELSCDYSIVSEFRFDGKDYIEEKFVSATNNMSFGKIMPAEFKFYTVIK
;
A
#
# COMPACT_ATOMS: atom_id res chain seq x y z
N MET A 1 12.46 16.10 22.86
CA MET A 1 13.24 15.59 21.71
C MET A 1 12.40 15.59 20.42
N LEU A 2 11.11 15.33 20.48
CA LEU A 2 10.19 15.21 19.33
C LEU A 2 9.47 16.50 18.95
N ASP A 3 9.42 17.50 19.83
CA ASP A 3 8.85 18.82 19.48
C ASP A 3 9.55 19.47 18.28
N PHE A 4 10.64 18.89 17.80
CA PHE A 4 11.43 19.45 16.72
C PHE A 4 11.35 18.69 15.39
N LEU A 5 10.97 17.42 15.37
CA LEU A 5 10.67 16.74 14.11
C LEU A 5 9.41 17.31 13.45
N PHE A 6 8.55 17.89 14.27
CA PHE A 6 7.28 18.47 13.86
C PHE A 6 7.19 19.94 14.34
N LYS A 7 8.27 20.71 14.24
CA LYS A 7 8.24 22.11 14.60
C LYS A 7 7.14 22.79 13.80
N LYS A 8 6.14 23.27 14.52
CA LYS A 8 5.09 24.11 13.98
C LYS A 8 5.71 25.23 13.19
N ASP A 9 5.74 25.10 11.87
CA ASP A 9 5.98 26.22 11.00
C ASP A 9 4.86 27.21 11.25
N SER A 10 5.23 28.32 11.89
CA SER A 10 4.50 29.60 12.01
C SER A 10 2.97 29.55 12.21
N ALA A 11 2.41 30.61 12.71
CA ALA A 11 0.98 30.88 12.97
C ALA A 11 -0.02 30.46 11.87
N ALA A 12 0.43 30.18 10.65
CA ALA A 12 -0.40 29.69 9.56
C ALA A 12 -0.85 28.22 9.76
N THR A 13 0.01 27.36 10.36
CA THR A 13 -0.32 25.94 10.59
C THR A 13 -1.15 25.71 11.86
N GLU A 14 -1.08 26.56 12.85
CA GLU A 14 -1.95 26.46 14.04
C GLU A 14 -3.43 26.66 13.72
N GLY A 15 -3.75 27.49 12.73
CA GLY A 15 -5.11 27.74 12.27
C GLY A 15 -5.75 26.57 11.52
N ILE A 16 -4.95 25.74 10.85
CA ILE A 16 -5.43 24.65 9.99
C ILE A 16 -6.21 23.57 10.77
N ASN A 17 -5.85 23.35 12.01
CA ASN A 17 -6.50 22.33 12.85
C ASN A 17 -7.83 22.80 13.47
N SER A 18 -8.19 24.05 13.30
CA SER A 18 -9.45 24.60 13.79
C SER A 18 -10.55 24.61 12.70
N VAL A 19 -11.79 24.72 13.12
CA VAL A 19 -12.94 24.91 12.22
C VAL A 19 -12.82 26.27 11.50
N GLU A 20 -12.39 27.27 12.21
CA GLU A 20 -12.17 28.63 11.70
C GLU A 20 -11.09 28.65 10.61
N GLY A 21 -10.01 27.91 10.81
CA GLY A 21 -8.93 27.78 9.82
C GLY A 21 -9.39 27.07 8.55
N LEU A 22 -10.17 25.99 8.69
CA LEU A 22 -10.76 25.30 7.54
C LEU A 22 -11.75 26.22 6.80
N ASN A 23 -12.64 26.93 7.51
CA ASN A 23 -13.57 27.86 6.88
C ASN A 23 -12.86 29.02 6.18
N SER A 24 -11.80 29.57 6.77
CA SER A 24 -10.96 30.58 6.13
C SER A 24 -10.33 30.06 4.84
N PHE A 25 -9.77 28.86 4.87
CA PHE A 25 -9.23 28.20 3.66
C PHE A 25 -10.31 27.96 2.61
N TYR A 26 -11.44 27.39 3.02
CA TYR A 26 -12.53 27.06 2.11
C TYR A 26 -13.14 28.32 1.47
N SER A 27 -13.29 29.39 2.22
CA SER A 27 -13.73 30.69 1.69
C SER A 27 -12.80 31.21 0.60
N LYS A 28 -11.48 31.08 0.77
CA LYS A 28 -10.51 31.43 -0.28
C LYS A 28 -10.65 30.49 -1.49
N LEU A 29 -10.74 29.18 -1.28
CA LEU A 29 -10.93 28.20 -2.34
C LEU A 29 -12.20 28.51 -3.15
N ARG A 30 -13.32 28.83 -2.46
CA ARG A 30 -14.59 29.25 -3.08
C ARG A 30 -14.47 30.53 -3.90
N SER A 31 -13.63 31.46 -3.47
CA SER A 31 -13.38 32.71 -4.23
C SER A 31 -12.60 32.48 -5.52
N LEU A 32 -11.80 31.39 -5.59
CA LEU A 32 -11.08 30.98 -6.81
C LEU A 32 -12.03 30.33 -7.83
N TYR A 33 -13.02 29.58 -7.32
CA TYR A 33 -13.97 28.79 -8.12
C TYR A 33 -15.40 29.19 -7.79
N PRO A 34 -15.86 30.39 -8.25
CA PRO A 34 -17.19 30.91 -7.93
C PRO A 34 -18.29 30.11 -8.62
N PHE A 35 -19.42 29.96 -7.94
CA PHE A 35 -20.56 29.17 -8.44
C PHE A 35 -21.46 29.90 -9.42
N ASP A 36 -21.20 31.16 -9.70
CA ASP A 36 -22.00 31.97 -10.65
C ASP A 36 -21.87 31.45 -12.09
N SER A 37 -20.80 30.74 -12.39
CA SER A 37 -20.58 30.11 -13.69
C SER A 37 -21.37 28.82 -13.90
N ILE A 38 -21.98 28.25 -12.86
CA ILE A 38 -22.70 26.98 -12.94
C ILE A 38 -24.18 27.28 -13.18
N SER A 39 -24.77 26.68 -14.24
CA SER A 39 -26.21 26.82 -14.49
C SER A 39 -27.07 26.20 -13.38
N ASP A 40 -28.28 26.73 -13.17
CA ASP A 40 -29.18 26.23 -12.13
C ASP A 40 -29.57 24.76 -12.38
N GLU A 41 -29.77 24.37 -13.65
CA GLU A 41 -30.03 22.98 -14.04
C GLU A 41 -28.87 22.05 -13.62
N ARG A 42 -27.64 22.50 -13.84
CA ARG A 42 -26.46 21.72 -13.49
C ARG A 42 -26.27 21.62 -11.96
N LYS A 43 -26.52 22.70 -11.24
CA LYS A 43 -26.54 22.72 -9.78
C LYS A 43 -27.54 21.73 -9.20
N ASP A 44 -28.77 21.75 -9.73
CA ASP A 44 -29.85 20.86 -9.28
C ASP A 44 -29.51 19.39 -9.58
N TYR A 45 -29.01 19.11 -10.77
CA TYR A 45 -28.57 17.77 -11.16
C TYR A 45 -27.51 17.21 -10.21
N LEU A 46 -26.41 17.94 -9.94
CA LEU A 46 -25.34 17.51 -9.05
C LEU A 46 -25.85 17.32 -7.62
N LYS A 47 -26.63 18.27 -7.10
CA LYS A 47 -27.18 18.19 -5.74
C LYS A 47 -28.12 17.00 -5.58
N THR A 48 -29.01 16.77 -6.53
CA THR A 48 -29.96 15.65 -6.51
C THR A 48 -29.22 14.31 -6.57
N THR A 49 -28.21 14.19 -7.43
CA THR A 49 -27.39 12.98 -7.56
C THR A 49 -26.63 12.69 -6.25
N MET A 50 -25.99 13.70 -5.68
CA MET A 50 -25.26 13.55 -4.41
C MET A 50 -26.20 13.22 -3.24
N ALA A 51 -27.39 13.79 -3.19
CA ALA A 51 -28.39 13.46 -2.17
C ALA A 51 -28.91 12.03 -2.30
N GLN A 52 -29.05 11.53 -3.54
CA GLN A 52 -29.55 10.18 -3.80
C GLN A 52 -28.51 9.09 -3.49
N TYR A 53 -27.25 9.31 -3.88
CA TYR A 53 -26.22 8.27 -3.83
C TYR A 53 -25.11 8.54 -2.81
N GLY A 54 -24.93 9.78 -2.37
CA GLY A 54 -23.79 10.21 -1.54
C GLY A 54 -22.47 10.36 -2.30
N TYR A 55 -22.46 10.01 -3.59
CA TYR A 55 -21.33 10.12 -4.52
C TYR A 55 -21.85 10.21 -5.95
N LEU A 56 -20.99 10.36 -6.93
CA LEU A 56 -21.36 10.34 -8.35
C LEU A 56 -21.15 8.95 -8.97
N PRO A 57 -22.18 8.07 -9.02
CA PRO A 57 -22.05 6.75 -9.61
C PRO A 57 -22.09 6.84 -11.15
N TYR A 58 -21.71 5.74 -11.81
CA TYR A 58 -21.94 5.63 -13.25
C TYR A 58 -23.45 5.65 -13.56
N PRO A 59 -23.92 6.29 -14.65
CA PRO A 59 -23.16 6.97 -15.70
C PRO A 59 -22.71 8.39 -15.37
N HIS A 60 -22.96 8.89 -14.18
CA HIS A 60 -22.68 10.27 -13.80
C HIS A 60 -21.18 10.57 -13.79
N ILE A 61 -20.35 9.58 -13.57
CA ILE A 61 -18.91 9.72 -13.54
C ILE A 61 -18.32 10.13 -14.88
N LYS A 62 -18.98 9.79 -15.99
CA LYS A 62 -18.56 10.26 -17.32
C LYS A 62 -18.52 11.78 -17.40
N ALA A 63 -19.42 12.44 -16.68
CA ALA A 63 -19.46 13.89 -16.58
C ALA A 63 -18.40 14.44 -15.59
N LEU A 64 -17.77 13.61 -14.78
CA LEU A 64 -16.81 14.06 -13.77
C LEU A 64 -15.58 14.71 -14.38
N GLU A 65 -15.14 14.23 -15.53
CA GLU A 65 -13.99 14.80 -16.26
C GLU A 65 -14.32 16.15 -16.91
N GLU A 66 -15.59 16.32 -17.23
CA GLU A 66 -16.11 17.55 -17.81
C GLU A 66 -16.51 18.57 -16.71
N LEU A 67 -16.48 18.17 -15.43
CA LEU A 67 -16.78 19.09 -14.34
C LEU A 67 -15.70 20.14 -14.20
N SER A 68 -16.10 21.40 -14.20
CA SER A 68 -15.25 22.49 -13.74
C SER A 68 -14.95 22.36 -12.25
N ASP A 69 -13.87 22.99 -11.77
CA ASP A 69 -13.54 22.98 -10.35
C ASP A 69 -14.63 23.60 -9.48
N ALA A 70 -15.38 24.57 -10.02
CA ALA A 70 -16.56 25.13 -9.36
C ALA A 70 -17.66 24.08 -9.16
N GLU A 71 -17.94 23.25 -10.18
CA GLU A 71 -18.93 22.17 -10.09
C GLU A 71 -18.47 21.08 -9.12
N VAL A 72 -17.18 20.78 -9.08
CA VAL A 72 -16.59 19.84 -8.09
C VAL A 72 -16.88 20.33 -6.67
N LEU A 73 -16.57 21.59 -6.37
CA LEU A 73 -16.86 22.15 -5.04
C LEU A 73 -18.34 22.17 -4.72
N TRP A 74 -19.20 22.52 -5.69
CA TRP A 74 -20.66 22.50 -5.52
C TRP A 74 -21.18 21.11 -5.13
N ALA A 75 -20.70 20.07 -5.82
CA ALA A 75 -21.10 18.69 -5.51
C ALA A 75 -20.56 18.24 -4.14
N LEU A 76 -19.33 18.63 -3.78
CA LEU A 76 -18.74 18.33 -2.48
C LEU A 76 -19.48 19.02 -1.33
N GLU A 77 -19.96 20.25 -1.49
CA GLU A 77 -20.80 20.90 -0.48
C GLU A 77 -22.01 20.01 -0.15
N SER A 78 -22.68 19.48 -1.18
CA SER A 78 -23.81 18.54 -0.98
C SER A 78 -23.40 17.27 -0.23
N LYS A 79 -22.19 16.75 -0.50
CA LYS A 79 -21.65 15.58 0.20
C LYS A 79 -21.42 15.87 1.68
N TRP A 80 -20.80 17.01 2.00
CA TRP A 80 -20.58 17.46 3.40
C TRP A 80 -21.87 17.84 4.11
N GLU A 81 -22.87 18.41 3.38
CA GLU A 81 -24.21 18.64 3.91
C GLU A 81 -24.88 17.31 4.32
N ASN A 82 -24.79 16.27 3.48
CA ASN A 82 -25.33 14.95 3.80
C ASN A 82 -24.67 14.32 5.03
N GLU A 83 -23.37 14.56 5.24
CA GLU A 83 -22.64 14.15 6.45
C GLU A 83 -22.97 15.02 7.69
N GLY A 84 -23.76 16.09 7.54
CA GLY A 84 -24.15 16.99 8.62
C GLY A 84 -23.03 17.86 9.17
N VAL A 85 -21.93 18.02 8.41
CA VAL A 85 -20.75 18.79 8.84
C VAL A 85 -20.59 20.12 8.12
N PHE A 86 -21.48 20.43 7.18
CA PHE A 86 -21.46 21.66 6.39
C PHE A 86 -22.85 22.23 6.28
N LYS A 87 -22.99 23.53 6.44
CA LYS A 87 -24.27 24.24 6.35
C LYS A 87 -24.04 25.72 6.05
N ASP A 88 -24.88 26.28 5.19
CA ASP A 88 -24.89 27.71 4.85
C ASP A 88 -23.53 28.24 4.36
N GLY A 89 -22.73 27.38 3.71
CA GLY A 89 -21.41 27.73 3.15
C GLY A 89 -20.24 27.58 4.14
N GLU A 90 -20.47 27.03 5.33
CA GLU A 90 -19.45 26.87 6.37
C GLU A 90 -19.45 25.47 6.98
N PHE A 91 -18.26 25.01 7.36
CA PHE A 91 -18.08 23.79 8.16
C PHE A 91 -18.43 24.06 9.63
N ASN A 92 -19.12 23.10 10.25
CA ASN A 92 -19.60 23.18 11.64
C ASN A 92 -19.42 21.86 12.39
N TYR A 93 -18.26 21.28 12.33
CA TYR A 93 -17.96 19.98 12.93
C TYR A 93 -17.25 20.11 14.28
N THR A 94 -17.41 19.10 15.16
CA THR A 94 -16.64 18.99 16.41
C THR A 94 -15.42 18.07 16.24
N LYS A 95 -15.50 17.11 15.33
CA LYS A 95 -14.45 16.14 15.01
C LYS A 95 -14.47 15.87 13.51
N ALA A 96 -13.30 15.91 12.86
CA ALA A 96 -13.19 15.67 11.43
C ALA A 96 -13.49 14.19 11.08
N SER A 97 -12.89 13.25 11.79
CA SER A 97 -13.07 11.82 11.54
C SER A 97 -14.53 11.39 11.68
N VAL A 98 -15.06 10.72 10.66
CA VAL A 98 -16.39 10.12 10.64
C VAL A 98 -16.54 9.08 11.76
N LEU A 99 -15.49 8.35 12.07
CA LEU A 99 -15.50 7.34 13.15
C LEU A 99 -15.68 7.99 14.52
N ALA A 100 -14.99 9.11 14.74
CA ALA A 100 -15.12 9.89 15.96
C ALA A 100 -16.50 10.55 16.10
N ARG A 101 -17.08 11.05 14.99
CA ARG A 101 -18.44 11.63 14.98
C ARG A 101 -19.50 10.59 15.32
N ASN A 102 -19.34 9.36 14.81
CA ASN A 102 -20.26 8.24 15.06
C ASN A 102 -19.95 7.46 16.35
N ASN A 103 -19.04 7.95 17.20
CA ASN A 103 -18.66 7.32 18.46
C ASN A 103 -18.25 5.84 18.34
N ILE A 104 -17.56 5.50 17.27
CA ILE A 104 -17.01 4.16 17.06
C ILE A 104 -16.02 3.83 18.18
N LYS A 105 -16.11 2.63 18.75
CA LYS A 105 -15.42 2.25 19.99
C LYS A 105 -14.23 1.32 19.80
N ASP A 106 -14.11 0.73 18.64
CA ASP A 106 -13.03 -0.21 18.31
C ASP A 106 -12.73 -0.18 16.80
N SER A 107 -11.69 -0.92 16.40
CA SER A 107 -11.19 -1.00 15.03
C SER A 107 -11.97 -1.97 14.12
N SER A 108 -13.02 -2.62 14.60
CA SER A 108 -13.77 -3.62 13.83
C SER A 108 -14.51 -3.04 12.62
N TRP A 109 -14.65 -1.72 12.55
CA TRP A 109 -15.23 -1.03 11.40
C TRP A 109 -14.47 -1.33 10.09
N LEU A 110 -13.13 -1.50 10.15
CA LEU A 110 -12.31 -1.76 8.97
C LEU A 110 -12.45 -3.19 8.46
N GLN A 111 -12.84 -4.11 9.33
CA GLN A 111 -12.84 -5.56 9.06
C GLN A 111 -14.12 -6.06 8.39
N LYS A 112 -15.07 -5.18 8.14
CA LYS A 112 -16.39 -5.57 7.64
C LYS A 112 -16.35 -6.12 6.22
N GLU A 113 -17.11 -7.19 5.99
CA GLU A 113 -17.35 -7.70 4.64
C GLU A 113 -18.03 -6.63 3.79
N GLY A 114 -17.64 -6.51 2.54
CA GLY A 114 -18.11 -5.45 1.65
C GLY A 114 -17.49 -4.08 1.89
N HIS A 115 -16.64 -3.90 2.92
CA HIS A 115 -15.89 -2.67 3.10
C HIS A 115 -14.81 -2.53 2.04
N ASN A 116 -14.66 -1.32 1.51
CA ASN A 116 -13.65 -1.01 0.51
C ASN A 116 -12.53 -0.16 1.10
N ILE A 117 -11.32 -0.49 0.71
CA ILE A 117 -10.12 0.31 0.96
C ILE A 117 -9.56 0.70 -0.41
N LYS A 118 -9.54 2.01 -0.69
CA LYS A 118 -9.00 2.54 -1.95
C LYS A 118 -7.61 3.12 -1.70
N LEU A 119 -6.61 2.48 -2.30
CA LEU A 119 -5.23 2.97 -2.26
C LEU A 119 -5.06 4.14 -3.23
N VAL A 120 -4.46 5.21 -2.72
CA VAL A 120 -4.30 6.46 -3.45
C VAL A 120 -2.87 6.97 -3.30
N ASN A 121 -2.27 7.31 -4.44
CA ASN A 121 -1.02 8.08 -4.49
C ASN A 121 -1.33 9.53 -4.85
N LEU A 122 -1.10 10.47 -3.92
CA LEU A 122 -1.40 11.88 -4.16
C LEU A 122 -0.64 12.45 -5.36
N ALA A 123 0.57 11.98 -5.63
CA ALA A 123 1.34 12.40 -6.80
C ALA A 123 0.75 11.90 -8.12
N GLY A 124 0.02 10.76 -8.09
CA GLY A 124 -0.61 10.16 -9.25
C GLY A 124 -2.04 10.61 -9.52
N LEU A 125 -2.66 11.36 -8.61
CA LEU A 125 -4.01 11.87 -8.78
C LEU A 125 -4.01 13.07 -9.72
N GLY A 126 -4.11 12.82 -11.02
CA GLY A 126 -4.24 13.84 -12.05
C GLY A 126 -5.65 13.92 -12.61
N ASN A 127 -5.88 14.90 -13.49
CA ASN A 127 -7.15 15.11 -14.22
C ASN A 127 -7.39 14.11 -15.37
N GLY A 128 -6.62 13.05 -15.46
CA GLY A 128 -6.72 12.09 -16.55
C GLY A 128 -6.00 12.51 -17.85
N ASN A 129 -5.45 13.70 -17.92
CA ASN A 129 -4.62 14.14 -19.04
C ASN A 129 -3.15 13.87 -18.77
N GLU A 130 -2.44 13.38 -19.76
CA GLU A 130 -1.10 12.80 -19.70
C GLU A 130 0.02 13.77 -19.28
N THR A 131 -0.26 15.03 -19.15
CA THR A 131 0.76 16.04 -19.08
C THR A 131 0.48 17.05 -17.98
N GLU A 132 1.27 17.11 -16.97
CA GLU A 132 1.53 18.31 -16.19
C GLU A 132 0.67 18.62 -14.93
N GLU A 133 -0.45 17.94 -14.66
CA GLU A 133 -1.33 18.35 -13.55
C GLU A 133 -1.55 17.29 -12.47
N CYS A 134 -0.62 16.35 -12.34
CA CYS A 134 -0.63 15.43 -11.21
C CYS A 134 -0.36 16.17 -9.91
N GLY A 135 -1.16 15.88 -8.87
CA GLY A 135 -0.96 16.44 -7.55
C GLY A 135 -1.59 17.82 -7.30
N LYS A 136 -2.45 18.32 -8.19
CA LYS A 136 -3.23 19.54 -7.90
C LYS A 136 -4.30 19.26 -6.85
N PHE A 137 -4.49 20.21 -5.97
CA PHE A 137 -5.45 20.10 -4.86
C PHE A 137 -6.88 19.80 -5.32
N MET A 138 -7.36 20.46 -6.39
CA MET A 138 -8.68 20.16 -6.94
C MET A 138 -8.78 18.76 -7.53
N SER A 139 -7.69 18.21 -8.08
CA SER A 139 -7.65 16.82 -8.54
C SER A 139 -7.80 15.82 -7.40
N TRP A 140 -7.23 16.11 -6.24
CA TRP A 140 -7.44 15.32 -5.03
C TRP A 140 -8.90 15.38 -4.58
N LEU A 141 -9.49 16.57 -4.54
CA LEU A 141 -10.88 16.74 -4.13
C LEU A 141 -11.87 16.03 -5.07
N ARG A 142 -11.59 15.97 -6.38
CA ARG A 142 -12.41 15.21 -7.35
C ARG A 142 -12.60 13.75 -6.95
N GLN A 143 -11.58 13.13 -6.37
CA GLN A 143 -11.67 11.75 -5.96
C GLN A 143 -12.76 11.51 -4.91
N LEU A 144 -13.05 12.50 -4.07
CA LEU A 144 -14.09 12.38 -3.05
C LEU A 144 -15.50 12.27 -3.65
N LEU A 145 -15.69 12.75 -4.89
CA LEU A 145 -16.98 12.66 -5.59
C LEU A 145 -17.29 11.23 -6.04
N ILE A 146 -16.28 10.41 -6.31
CA ILE A 146 -16.45 9.04 -6.83
C ILE A 146 -16.32 7.97 -5.75
N LEU A 147 -15.95 8.35 -4.53
CA LEU A 147 -15.86 7.38 -3.44
C LEU A 147 -17.26 6.97 -2.96
N PRO A 148 -17.64 5.68 -3.11
CA PRO A 148 -18.93 5.19 -2.65
C PRO A 148 -19.12 5.40 -1.16
N THR A 149 -20.31 5.86 -0.79
CA THR A 149 -20.73 5.94 0.61
C THR A 149 -21.20 4.57 1.10
N GLY A 150 -20.96 4.30 2.37
CA GLY A 150 -21.50 3.12 3.04
C GLY A 150 -22.91 3.32 3.53
N ASN A 151 -23.48 2.26 4.08
CA ASN A 151 -24.75 2.27 4.79
C ASN A 151 -24.51 2.12 6.30
N LEU A 152 -24.57 3.21 7.03
CA LEU A 152 -24.30 3.21 8.49
C LEU A 152 -25.33 2.40 9.29
N GLU A 153 -26.58 2.28 8.80
CA GLU A 153 -27.61 1.47 9.46
C GLU A 153 -27.23 -0.02 9.44
N ASN A 154 -26.52 -0.45 8.41
CA ASN A 154 -26.01 -1.82 8.26
C ASN A 154 -24.55 -1.99 8.72
N ASN A 155 -23.98 -1.02 9.42
CA ASN A 155 -22.58 -0.98 9.82
C ASN A 155 -21.58 -1.07 8.63
N VAL A 156 -21.98 -0.63 7.44
CA VAL A 156 -21.13 -0.51 6.27
C VAL A 156 -20.65 0.93 6.18
N PHE A 157 -19.39 1.15 6.46
CA PHE A 157 -18.78 2.48 6.40
C PHE A 157 -18.50 2.90 4.96
N ASN A 158 -18.33 4.20 4.77
CA ASN A 158 -17.86 4.77 3.53
C ASN A 158 -16.47 4.21 3.19
N THR A 159 -16.16 4.12 1.90
CA THR A 159 -14.85 3.65 1.44
C THR A 159 -13.72 4.35 2.18
N THR A 160 -12.81 3.58 2.75
CA THR A 160 -11.60 4.09 3.39
C THR A 160 -10.59 4.51 2.33
N MET A 161 -10.04 5.70 2.48
CA MET A 161 -8.91 6.15 1.68
C MET A 161 -7.60 5.67 2.33
N TYR A 162 -6.79 4.96 1.58
CA TYR A 162 -5.47 4.52 2.00
C TYR A 162 -4.41 5.31 1.22
N LEU A 163 -3.65 6.14 1.94
CA LEU A 163 -2.62 6.99 1.36
C LEU A 163 -1.26 6.32 1.48
N ILE A 164 -0.57 6.16 0.36
CA ILE A 164 0.85 5.78 0.36
C ILE A 164 1.73 6.96 0.78
N PRO A 165 3.01 6.74 1.14
CA PRO A 165 3.88 7.79 1.64
C PRO A 165 4.01 8.98 0.70
N PHE A 166 3.82 10.18 1.22
CA PHE A 166 3.86 11.44 0.49
C PHE A 166 5.07 12.33 0.84
N HIS A 167 6.08 11.72 1.45
CA HIS A 167 7.32 12.41 1.82
C HIS A 167 8.25 12.64 0.61
N PRO A 168 9.26 13.51 0.72
CA PRO A 168 10.36 13.57 -0.25
C PRO A 168 11.02 12.20 -0.39
N ARG A 169 11.41 11.83 -1.60
CA ARG A 169 11.76 10.45 -1.97
C ARG A 169 13.19 10.31 -2.44
N GLU A 170 13.86 9.25 -2.03
CA GLU A 170 15.12 8.83 -2.64
C GLU A 170 14.80 8.02 -3.91
N PHE A 171 15.45 8.34 -5.02
CA PHE A 171 15.23 7.69 -6.33
C PHE A 171 13.78 7.65 -6.82
N GLY A 172 12.94 8.52 -6.28
CA GLY A 172 11.53 8.53 -6.62
C GLY A 172 10.66 7.45 -5.97
N CYS A 173 11.23 6.54 -5.22
CA CYS A 173 10.50 5.50 -4.52
C CYS A 173 9.77 6.05 -3.28
N ALA A 174 8.44 5.90 -3.22
CA ALA A 174 7.63 6.37 -2.11
C ALA A 174 8.07 5.75 -0.76
N TYR A 175 8.64 4.56 -0.80
CA TYR A 175 9.07 3.79 0.37
C TYR A 175 10.51 4.08 0.80
N LEU A 176 11.16 5.06 0.20
CA LEU A 176 12.48 5.57 0.60
C LEU A 176 12.40 7.07 0.97
N PRO A 177 11.72 7.43 2.05
CA PRO A 177 11.58 8.84 2.43
C PRO A 177 12.92 9.44 2.83
N THR A 178 13.18 10.68 2.40
CA THR A 178 14.39 11.44 2.76
C THR A 178 14.16 12.43 3.90
N ALA A 179 12.90 12.65 4.25
CA ALA A 179 12.48 13.51 5.35
C ALA A 179 11.06 13.15 5.82
N SER A 180 10.63 13.68 6.96
CA SER A 180 9.29 13.48 7.52
C SER A 180 8.24 14.49 7.04
N CYS A 181 8.65 15.57 6.38
CA CYS A 181 7.73 16.57 5.83
C CYS A 181 7.03 16.07 4.56
N VAL A 182 6.00 16.76 4.14
CA VAL A 182 5.37 16.53 2.82
C VAL A 182 6.34 16.94 1.71
N SER A 183 6.37 16.17 0.62
CA SER A 183 7.15 16.53 -0.57
C SER A 183 6.67 17.85 -1.17
N SER A 184 7.58 18.79 -1.41
CA SER A 184 7.26 20.05 -2.09
C SER A 184 6.79 19.84 -3.55
N ALA A 185 7.06 18.67 -4.13
CA ALA A 185 6.54 18.30 -5.46
C ALA A 185 5.00 18.13 -5.47
N LEU A 186 4.38 17.97 -4.30
CA LEU A 186 2.92 17.89 -4.15
C LEU A 186 2.26 19.27 -3.98
N GLU A 187 3.02 20.35 -3.95
CA GLU A 187 2.47 21.68 -3.76
C GLU A 187 1.72 22.16 -5.00
N ASP A 188 0.44 22.44 -4.85
CA ASP A 188 -0.31 23.20 -5.81
C ASP A 188 0.14 24.68 -5.70
N LYS A 189 0.98 25.10 -6.65
CA LYS A 189 1.61 26.42 -6.64
C LYS A 189 0.60 27.54 -6.82
N GLU A 190 -0.43 27.33 -7.62
CA GLU A 190 -1.48 28.33 -7.83
C GLU A 190 -2.27 28.56 -6.53
N LEU A 191 -2.61 27.48 -5.85
CA LEU A 191 -3.25 27.55 -4.54
C LEU A 191 -2.34 28.18 -3.49
N TYR A 192 -1.04 27.84 -3.50
CA TYR A 192 -0.06 28.46 -2.61
C TYR A 192 0.04 29.99 -2.79
N GLU A 193 0.12 30.46 -4.03
CA GLU A 193 0.20 31.91 -4.33
C GLU A 193 -1.02 32.68 -3.81
N LYS A 194 -2.20 32.07 -3.82
CA LYS A 194 -3.46 32.70 -3.41
C LYS A 194 -3.77 32.54 -1.92
N THR A 195 -3.31 31.47 -1.29
CA THR A 195 -3.66 31.13 0.09
C THR A 195 -2.50 31.19 1.07
N SER A 196 -1.26 31.15 0.57
CA SER A 196 -0.01 30.98 1.34
C SER A 196 0.09 29.64 2.08
N LEU A 197 -0.70 28.62 1.67
CA LEU A 197 -0.65 27.29 2.24
C LEU A 197 0.30 26.39 1.44
N ASN A 198 1.37 25.97 2.08
CA ASN A 198 2.37 25.08 1.49
C ASN A 198 1.85 23.63 1.33
N ALA A 199 2.64 22.76 0.72
CA ALA A 199 2.29 21.36 0.48
C ALA A 199 1.79 20.64 1.74
N ASP A 200 2.43 20.84 2.89
CA ASP A 200 2.04 20.23 4.16
C ASP A 200 0.62 20.63 4.59
N ALA A 201 0.35 21.94 4.51
CA ALA A 201 -0.97 22.48 4.82
C ALA A 201 -2.05 21.98 3.85
N GLN A 202 -1.74 21.89 2.56
CA GLN A 202 -2.64 21.38 1.54
C GLN A 202 -2.99 19.91 1.79
N VAL A 203 -2.01 19.05 2.07
CA VAL A 203 -2.26 17.63 2.38
C VAL A 203 -3.09 17.48 3.67
N LYS A 204 -2.78 18.23 4.72
CA LYS A 204 -3.59 18.23 5.96
C LYS A 204 -5.03 18.65 5.70
N MET A 205 -5.26 19.67 4.87
CA MET A 205 -6.61 20.10 4.50
C MET A 205 -7.34 19.03 3.71
N PHE A 206 -6.67 18.39 2.75
CA PHE A 206 -7.26 17.31 1.97
C PHE A 206 -7.69 16.14 2.85
N ILE A 207 -6.82 15.67 3.76
CA ILE A 207 -7.16 14.59 4.70
C ILE A 207 -8.39 14.96 5.53
N LYS A 208 -8.42 16.18 6.06
CA LYS A 208 -9.55 16.66 6.85
C LYS A 208 -10.86 16.73 6.04
N MET A 209 -10.80 17.25 4.82
CA MET A 209 -11.95 17.30 3.92
C MET A 209 -12.45 15.90 3.53
N THR A 210 -11.54 14.95 3.36
CA THR A 210 -11.86 13.54 3.12
C THR A 210 -12.62 12.93 4.30
N GLN A 211 -12.14 13.14 5.52
CA GLN A 211 -12.81 12.65 6.74
C GLN A 211 -14.17 13.31 6.95
N LEU A 212 -14.29 14.60 6.64
CA LEU A 212 -15.56 15.33 6.69
C LEU A 212 -16.55 14.83 5.63
N ALA A 213 -16.07 14.37 4.48
CA ALA A 213 -16.89 13.71 3.46
C ALA A 213 -17.33 12.28 3.82
N GLY A 214 -17.02 11.82 5.03
CA GLY A 214 -17.46 10.52 5.54
C GLY A 214 -16.49 9.37 5.29
N HIS A 215 -15.27 9.65 4.82
CA HIS A 215 -14.27 8.62 4.50
C HIS A 215 -13.17 8.55 5.57
N PRO A 216 -13.00 7.40 6.26
CA PRO A 216 -11.82 7.19 7.09
C PRO A 216 -10.54 7.27 6.25
N VAL A 217 -9.45 7.70 6.86
CA VAL A 217 -8.14 7.81 6.19
C VAL A 217 -7.11 6.98 6.95
N ILE A 218 -6.51 6.01 6.26
CA ILE A 218 -5.35 5.26 6.76
C ILE A 218 -4.10 5.68 5.99
N TYR A 219 -2.95 5.51 6.63
CA TYR A 219 -1.68 5.93 6.08
C TYR A 219 -0.64 4.82 6.17
N ASP A 220 0.19 4.73 5.14
CA ASP A 220 1.27 3.76 5.07
C ASP A 220 2.48 4.25 5.85
N ILE A 221 2.76 3.63 6.99
CA ILE A 221 3.93 3.94 7.80
C ILE A 221 5.07 2.98 7.50
N LEU A 222 6.26 3.53 7.52
CA LEU A 222 7.47 2.81 7.18
C LEU A 222 8.33 2.63 8.45
N PRO A 223 8.66 1.39 8.84
CA PRO A 223 9.70 1.15 9.84
C PRO A 223 11.11 1.32 9.26
N GLN A 224 11.19 1.93 8.12
CA GLN A 224 12.39 2.17 7.31
C GLN A 224 12.42 3.60 6.79
N THR A 225 13.55 4.01 6.25
CA THR A 225 13.74 5.35 5.67
C THR A 225 14.86 5.32 4.62
N GLY A 226 15.00 6.35 3.81
CA GLY A 226 16.13 6.52 2.91
C GLY A 226 17.46 6.56 3.68
N ARG A 227 18.53 6.06 3.07
CA ARG A 227 19.83 5.86 3.72
C ARG A 227 20.39 7.08 4.42
N PHE A 228 20.38 8.19 3.74
CA PHE A 228 20.87 9.45 4.27
C PHE A 228 19.73 10.44 4.51
N SER A 229 18.56 9.88 4.90
CA SER A 229 17.42 10.74 5.21
C SER A 229 17.73 11.68 6.37
N LYS A 230 17.03 12.80 6.44
CA LYS A 230 17.14 13.72 7.57
C LYS A 230 16.85 13.04 8.90
N ILE A 231 15.99 12.00 8.91
CA ILE A 231 15.71 11.17 10.10
C ILE A 231 16.98 10.50 10.60
N VAL A 232 17.74 9.82 9.71
CA VAL A 232 19.01 9.17 10.05
C VAL A 232 20.07 10.19 10.45
N LEU A 233 20.12 11.35 9.77
CA LEU A 233 21.09 12.38 10.09
C LEU A 233 20.80 13.09 11.42
N THR A 234 19.53 13.20 11.82
CA THR A 234 19.14 13.74 13.13
C THR A 234 19.26 12.72 14.26
N THR A 235 19.07 11.45 13.96
CA THR A 235 19.07 10.36 14.94
C THR A 235 19.95 9.20 14.44
N PRO A 236 21.27 9.38 14.32
CA PRO A 236 22.17 8.37 13.77
C PRO A 236 22.11 7.02 14.49
N ASP A 237 21.67 6.99 15.75
CA ASP A 237 21.52 5.77 16.54
C ASP A 237 20.35 4.88 16.04
N CYS A 238 19.46 5.39 15.18
CA CYS A 238 18.37 4.58 14.63
C CYS A 238 18.79 3.70 13.45
N ALA A 239 20.00 3.85 12.96
CA ALA A 239 20.56 3.06 11.87
C ALA A 239 21.85 2.35 12.29
N ARG A 240 22.18 1.25 11.64
CA ARG A 240 23.51 0.65 11.71
C ARG A 240 24.43 1.37 10.75
N TRP A 241 25.72 1.39 11.04
CA TRP A 241 26.72 2.06 10.22
C TRP A 241 27.85 1.12 9.84
N PHE A 242 28.41 1.33 8.65
CA PHE A 242 29.63 0.67 8.20
C PHE A 242 30.77 1.68 8.05
N ASP A 243 31.99 1.18 8.24
CA ASP A 243 33.18 1.79 7.69
C ASP A 243 33.44 1.17 6.29
N ILE A 244 33.09 1.91 5.25
CA ILE A 244 33.19 1.44 3.87
C ILE A 244 34.63 1.09 3.48
N ASN A 245 35.61 1.86 3.98
CA ASN A 245 37.01 1.60 3.65
C ASN A 245 37.46 0.27 4.21
N ALA A 246 37.13 -0.03 5.46
CA ALA A 246 37.41 -1.31 6.08
C ALA A 246 36.70 -2.46 5.33
N LEU A 247 35.46 -2.23 4.89
CA LEU A 247 34.68 -3.21 4.15
C LEU A 247 35.27 -3.51 2.77
N ILE A 248 35.71 -2.50 2.03
CA ILE A 248 36.39 -2.65 0.74
C ILE A 248 37.69 -3.45 0.89
N GLU A 249 38.49 -3.16 1.95
CA GLU A 249 39.69 -3.93 2.24
C GLU A 249 39.39 -5.39 2.52
N GLU A 250 38.35 -5.70 3.27
CA GLU A 250 37.94 -7.05 3.58
C GLU A 250 37.43 -7.79 2.31
N LEU A 251 36.60 -7.14 1.49
CA LEU A 251 36.19 -7.67 0.19
C LEU A 251 37.37 -8.02 -0.69
N CYS A 252 38.37 -7.14 -0.81
CA CYS A 252 39.54 -7.38 -1.60
C CYS A 252 40.37 -8.60 -1.11
N LYS A 253 40.42 -8.81 0.21
CA LYS A 253 41.08 -10.02 0.78
C LYS A 253 40.29 -11.29 0.46
N ASN A 254 38.97 -11.23 0.54
CA ASN A 254 38.12 -12.37 0.22
C ASN A 254 38.15 -12.76 -1.25
N VAL A 255 38.31 -11.80 -2.17
CA VAL A 255 38.49 -12.08 -3.60
C VAL A 255 39.70 -13.00 -3.84
N ASP A 256 40.82 -12.75 -3.15
CA ASP A 256 42.01 -13.62 -3.26
C ASP A 256 41.77 -15.03 -2.74
N SER A 257 41.08 -15.13 -1.62
CA SER A 257 40.71 -16.42 -1.02
C SER A 257 39.75 -17.24 -1.88
N ILE A 258 38.79 -16.56 -2.52
CA ILE A 258 37.84 -17.18 -3.46
C ILE A 258 38.58 -17.67 -4.72
N ALA A 259 39.45 -16.84 -5.28
CA ALA A 259 40.26 -17.23 -6.42
C ALA A 259 41.11 -18.48 -6.13
N ASP A 260 41.65 -18.57 -4.92
CA ASP A 260 42.36 -19.75 -4.46
C ASP A 260 41.46 -21.00 -4.43
N SER A 261 40.20 -20.87 -4.08
CA SER A 261 39.26 -21.99 -4.02
C SER A 261 38.82 -22.54 -5.38
N ILE A 262 38.93 -21.75 -6.45
CA ILE A 262 38.55 -22.13 -7.83
C ILE A 262 39.75 -22.38 -8.75
N ARG A 263 40.94 -22.48 -8.20
CA ARG A 263 42.20 -22.72 -8.97
C ARG A 263 42.20 -23.98 -9.87
N GLU A 264 41.43 -24.97 -9.49
CA GLU A 264 41.32 -26.20 -10.27
C GLU A 264 40.53 -26.01 -11.58
N LYS A 265 39.72 -24.97 -11.65
CA LYS A 265 38.86 -24.67 -12.81
C LYS A 265 39.52 -23.73 -13.82
N TYR A 266 40.39 -22.84 -13.39
CA TYR A 266 40.94 -21.75 -14.19
C TYR A 266 42.46 -21.63 -14.04
N SER A 267 43.09 -21.07 -15.05
CA SER A 267 44.54 -20.81 -14.96
C SER A 267 44.89 -19.74 -13.93
N ALA A 268 46.04 -19.81 -13.33
CA ALA A 268 46.52 -18.83 -12.35
C ALA A 268 46.59 -17.41 -12.96
N ASP A 269 46.98 -17.33 -14.25
CA ASP A 269 47.10 -16.05 -14.95
C ASP A 269 45.69 -15.41 -15.15
N ASP A 270 44.70 -16.19 -15.58
CA ASP A 270 43.33 -15.71 -15.75
C ASP A 270 42.73 -15.25 -14.42
N LEU A 271 42.89 -16.03 -13.35
CA LEU A 271 42.46 -15.67 -12.02
C LEU A 271 43.11 -14.37 -11.54
N ASN A 272 44.42 -14.21 -11.73
CA ASN A 272 45.11 -12.99 -11.34
C ASN A 272 44.59 -11.75 -12.09
N ILE A 273 44.33 -11.89 -13.39
CA ILE A 273 43.78 -10.82 -14.23
C ILE A 273 42.38 -10.45 -13.71
N VAL A 274 41.49 -11.44 -13.58
CA VAL A 274 40.09 -11.17 -13.18
C VAL A 274 39.97 -10.67 -11.74
N CYS A 275 40.75 -11.20 -10.80
CA CYS A 275 40.84 -10.67 -9.44
C CYS A 275 41.28 -9.21 -9.41
N GLY A 276 42.28 -8.87 -10.24
CA GLY A 276 42.71 -7.48 -10.39
C GLY A 276 41.58 -6.56 -10.90
N ILE A 277 40.82 -7.04 -11.87
CA ILE A 277 39.66 -6.35 -12.42
C ILE A 277 38.53 -6.22 -11.35
N TYR A 278 38.24 -7.31 -10.67
CA TYR A 278 37.23 -7.35 -9.62
C TYR A 278 37.53 -6.36 -8.48
N LYS A 279 38.76 -6.33 -8.01
CA LYS A 279 39.21 -5.37 -6.99
C LYS A 279 39.12 -3.91 -7.46
N LYS A 280 39.40 -3.64 -8.74
CA LYS A 280 39.14 -2.30 -9.31
C LYS A 280 37.68 -1.96 -9.28
N SER A 281 36.84 -2.90 -9.69
CA SER A 281 35.39 -2.72 -9.64
C SER A 281 34.91 -2.39 -8.22
N VAL A 282 35.30 -3.17 -7.21
CA VAL A 282 34.92 -2.91 -5.79
C VAL A 282 35.37 -1.52 -5.33
N LYS A 283 36.54 -1.05 -5.80
CA LYS A 283 37.03 0.30 -5.48
C LYS A 283 36.41 1.41 -6.31
N GLY A 284 35.52 1.09 -7.23
CA GLY A 284 34.94 2.06 -8.16
C GLY A 284 35.91 2.58 -9.22
N GLU A 285 36.93 1.84 -9.52
CA GLU A 285 37.88 2.15 -10.61
C GLU A 285 37.34 1.59 -11.92
N SER A 286 37.48 2.35 -13.00
CA SER A 286 37.07 1.91 -14.34
C SER A 286 37.93 0.73 -14.84
N TYR A 287 37.28 -0.21 -15.51
CA TYR A 287 37.90 -1.31 -16.22
C TYR A 287 37.22 -1.47 -17.59
N GLY A 288 37.93 -2.08 -18.54
CA GLY A 288 37.45 -2.29 -19.91
C GLY A 288 36.48 -3.48 -20.02
N ASP A 289 35.92 -3.64 -21.21
CA ASP A 289 35.05 -4.78 -21.52
C ASP A 289 35.76 -6.10 -21.28
N LEU A 290 35.04 -7.04 -20.72
CA LEU A 290 35.55 -8.39 -20.47
C LEU A 290 35.25 -9.30 -21.67
N THR A 291 36.16 -10.21 -21.95
CA THR A 291 35.85 -11.33 -22.84
C THR A 291 34.86 -12.27 -22.14
N GLU A 292 34.11 -13.05 -22.88
CA GLU A 292 33.17 -14.04 -22.33
C GLU A 292 33.85 -14.94 -21.28
N HIS A 293 35.09 -15.37 -21.56
CA HIS A 293 35.84 -16.17 -20.61
C HIS A 293 36.12 -15.45 -19.30
N TYR A 294 36.56 -14.20 -19.33
CA TYR A 294 36.82 -13.42 -18.13
C TYR A 294 35.51 -13.01 -17.41
N GLN A 295 34.45 -12.80 -18.16
CA GLN A 295 33.12 -12.53 -17.57
C GLN A 295 32.61 -13.72 -16.75
N ASN A 296 32.79 -14.95 -17.26
CA ASN A 296 32.43 -16.16 -16.55
C ASN A 296 33.18 -16.31 -15.22
N ILE A 297 34.50 -16.05 -15.23
CA ILE A 297 35.30 -16.08 -14.01
C ILE A 297 34.86 -14.95 -13.04
N PHE A 298 34.62 -13.76 -13.56
CA PHE A 298 34.18 -12.63 -12.79
C PHE A 298 32.84 -12.92 -12.09
N ASN A 299 31.86 -13.47 -12.80
CA ASN A 299 30.58 -13.84 -12.28
C ASN A 299 30.68 -14.94 -11.20
N GLU A 300 31.56 -15.95 -11.42
CA GLU A 300 31.77 -17.00 -10.41
C GLU A 300 32.40 -16.43 -9.13
N ILE A 301 33.35 -15.51 -9.24
CA ILE A 301 33.90 -14.80 -8.07
C ILE A 301 32.80 -13.99 -7.37
N ASP A 302 31.97 -13.30 -8.13
CA ASP A 302 30.89 -12.49 -7.61
C ASP A 302 29.84 -13.32 -6.83
N GLU A 303 29.42 -14.45 -7.41
CA GLU A 303 28.49 -15.38 -6.76
C GLU A 303 29.08 -15.95 -5.45
N LEU A 304 30.31 -16.41 -5.48
CA LEU A 304 30.96 -16.94 -4.28
C LEU A 304 31.21 -15.86 -3.24
N LEU A 305 31.46 -14.62 -3.65
CA LEU A 305 31.60 -13.49 -2.73
C LEU A 305 30.30 -13.15 -2.05
N LYS A 306 29.17 -13.22 -2.78
CA LYS A 306 27.82 -13.06 -2.20
C LYS A 306 27.54 -14.06 -1.09
N GLU A 307 28.05 -15.29 -1.22
CA GLU A 307 27.91 -16.32 -0.18
C GLU A 307 28.66 -15.99 1.11
N THR A 308 29.68 -15.13 1.05
CA THR A 308 30.46 -14.76 2.26
C THR A 308 29.70 -13.88 3.24
N LYS A 309 28.65 -13.18 2.78
CA LYS A 309 27.79 -12.30 3.62
C LYS A 309 28.57 -11.34 4.52
N ILE A 310 29.64 -10.75 3.99
CA ILE A 310 30.58 -9.89 4.74
C ILE A 310 29.87 -8.75 5.48
N PHE A 311 28.80 -8.19 4.91
CA PHE A 311 28.02 -7.14 5.55
C PHE A 311 27.37 -7.58 6.84
N LEU A 312 27.11 -8.89 6.96
CA LEU A 312 26.40 -9.48 8.07
C LEU A 312 27.34 -10.15 9.06
N SER A 313 28.67 -9.95 8.89
CA SER A 313 29.62 -10.48 9.85
C SER A 313 29.33 -9.91 11.24
N ASN A 314 29.30 -10.78 12.24
CA ASN A 314 29.03 -10.41 13.64
C ASN A 314 29.94 -9.30 14.14
N SER A 315 31.18 -9.24 13.64
CA SER A 315 32.15 -8.21 13.99
C SER A 315 31.70 -6.80 13.58
N MET A 316 30.98 -6.67 12.47
CA MET A 316 30.47 -5.36 12.02
C MET A 316 29.23 -4.94 12.77
N LEU A 317 28.44 -5.87 13.31
CA LEU A 317 27.23 -5.63 14.06
C LEU A 317 27.43 -5.57 15.58
N GLU A 318 28.65 -5.80 16.06
CA GLU A 318 28.94 -5.70 17.48
C GLU A 318 28.60 -4.31 18.05
N ARG A 319 27.95 -4.30 19.20
CA ARG A 319 27.53 -3.07 19.89
C ARG A 319 28.67 -2.07 20.08
N SER A 320 29.84 -2.55 20.47
CA SER A 320 31.03 -1.71 20.70
C SER A 320 31.52 -1.04 19.42
N ILE A 321 31.39 -1.72 18.29
CA ILE A 321 31.71 -1.15 16.97
C ILE A 321 30.67 -0.12 16.59
N GLN A 322 29.39 -0.45 16.70
CA GLN A 322 28.28 0.45 16.38
C GLN A 322 28.31 1.72 17.25
N ASP A 323 28.54 1.62 18.55
CA ASP A 323 28.66 2.78 19.44
C ASP A 323 29.79 3.73 18.98
N ARG A 324 30.90 3.19 18.50
CA ARG A 324 32.00 3.98 17.94
C ARG A 324 31.63 4.64 16.61
N LEU A 325 30.95 3.90 15.74
CA LEU A 325 30.51 4.40 14.43
C LEU A 325 29.41 5.47 14.60
N HIS A 326 28.45 5.28 15.49
CA HIS A 326 27.46 6.30 15.86
C HIS A 326 28.12 7.59 16.34
N LYS A 327 29.13 7.46 17.20
CA LYS A 327 29.88 8.64 17.70
C LYS A 327 30.64 9.34 16.57
N LYS A 328 31.26 8.58 15.65
CA LYS A 328 31.95 9.12 14.46
C LYS A 328 30.95 9.84 13.56
N ALA A 329 29.82 9.23 13.24
CA ALA A 329 28.74 9.84 12.42
C ALA A 329 28.24 11.14 13.03
N LYS A 330 27.88 11.15 14.32
CA LYS A 330 27.45 12.34 15.06
C LYS A 330 28.47 13.49 14.99
N ASN A 331 29.76 13.16 15.14
CA ASN A 331 30.82 14.17 15.07
C ASN A 331 30.95 14.80 13.69
N ILE A 332 30.85 13.99 12.61
CA ILE A 332 30.89 14.48 11.23
C ILE A 332 29.68 15.38 10.97
N ILE A 333 28.49 14.88 11.30
CA ILE A 333 27.24 15.63 11.11
C ILE A 333 27.30 16.97 11.86
N SER A 334 27.68 16.96 13.13
CA SER A 334 27.80 18.19 13.93
C SER A 334 28.77 19.20 13.33
N ARG A 335 29.90 18.72 12.83
CA ARG A 335 30.93 19.59 12.26
C ARG A 335 30.46 20.28 11.00
N VAL A 336 29.75 19.57 10.11
CA VAL A 336 29.29 20.12 8.83
C VAL A 336 28.04 20.96 9.00
N SER A 337 27.07 20.50 9.80
CA SER A 337 25.81 21.21 10.02
C SER A 337 25.94 22.40 10.97
N GLY A 338 27.04 22.48 11.73
CA GLY A 338 27.21 23.49 12.78
C GLY A 338 26.30 23.26 14.00
N LEU A 339 25.56 22.18 14.03
CA LEU A 339 24.67 21.82 15.14
C LEU A 339 25.48 21.24 16.31
N ARG A 340 25.30 21.79 17.49
CA ARG A 340 25.92 21.25 18.71
C ARG A 340 24.85 20.70 19.66
N GLY A 341 24.70 19.39 19.70
CA GLY A 341 23.98 18.70 20.78
C GLY A 341 22.48 18.48 20.58
N LYS A 342 21.81 19.13 19.64
CA LYS A 342 20.45 18.81 19.18
C LYS A 342 20.39 18.95 17.68
N TYR A 343 19.98 17.88 17.01
CA TYR A 343 19.76 17.89 15.59
C TYR A 343 18.25 18.01 15.37
N GLU A 344 17.82 19.10 14.78
CA GLU A 344 16.45 19.27 14.33
C GLU A 344 16.42 19.04 12.82
N GLU A 345 15.47 18.24 12.35
CA GLU A 345 15.37 17.89 10.93
C GLU A 345 15.29 19.14 10.05
N ASN A 346 14.53 20.14 10.49
CA ASN A 346 14.38 21.42 9.80
C ASN A 346 15.64 22.32 9.89
N ASP A 347 16.54 22.04 10.83
CA ASP A 347 17.79 22.79 10.99
C ASP A 347 18.96 22.17 10.21
N ILE A 348 18.76 20.97 9.61
CA ILE A 348 19.74 20.35 8.72
C ILE A 348 19.75 21.12 7.40
N LYS A 349 20.62 22.12 7.36
CA LYS A 349 20.98 22.81 6.13
C LYS A 349 22.08 22.00 5.46
N ASN A 350 22.13 22.06 4.13
CA ASN A 350 23.20 21.43 3.36
C ASN A 350 23.27 19.90 3.56
N GLN A 351 22.14 19.21 3.53
CA GLN A 351 22.07 17.74 3.64
C GLN A 351 23.10 17.05 2.73
N GLY A 352 23.24 17.51 1.50
CA GLY A 352 24.23 16.97 0.55
C GLY A 352 25.68 17.15 1.02
N GLU A 353 26.04 18.24 1.66
CA GLU A 353 27.40 18.45 2.21
C GLU A 353 27.68 17.49 3.37
N ILE A 354 26.67 17.24 4.20
CA ILE A 354 26.76 16.27 5.31
C ILE A 354 26.97 14.87 4.75
N ILE A 355 26.15 14.45 3.76
CA ILE A 355 26.26 13.16 3.11
C ILE A 355 27.64 12.99 2.47
N GLN A 356 28.10 14.00 1.74
CA GLN A 356 29.41 13.96 1.10
C GLN A 356 30.55 13.85 2.13
N ALA A 357 30.46 14.54 3.26
CA ALA A 357 31.43 14.43 4.34
C ALA A 357 31.42 13.05 5.00
N LEU A 358 30.25 12.46 5.25
CA LEU A 358 30.13 11.09 5.77
C LEU A 358 30.79 10.09 4.84
N ILE A 359 30.44 10.11 3.56
CA ILE A 359 30.98 9.21 2.53
C ILE A 359 32.50 9.37 2.40
N SER A 360 32.99 10.59 2.37
CA SER A 360 34.44 10.85 2.24
C SER A 360 35.26 10.33 3.43
N GLU A 361 34.64 10.21 4.60
CA GLU A 361 35.25 9.62 5.78
C GLU A 361 34.90 8.12 5.98
N GLY A 362 34.37 7.49 4.92
CA GLY A 362 34.03 6.06 4.91
C GLY A 362 32.78 5.71 5.71
N MET A 363 32.00 6.68 6.15
CA MET A 363 30.80 6.45 6.94
C MET A 363 29.60 6.24 6.05
N TRP A 364 28.98 5.09 6.21
CA TRP A 364 27.85 4.68 5.40
C TRP A 364 26.79 3.98 6.27
N PRO A 365 25.52 4.38 6.23
CA PRO A 365 24.50 3.60 6.91
C PRO A 365 24.36 2.24 6.26
N ALA A 366 24.25 1.21 7.08
CA ALA A 366 24.17 -0.17 6.64
C ALA A 366 22.83 -0.43 5.92
N PRO A 367 22.87 -1.25 4.86
CA PRO A 367 21.65 -1.78 4.27
C PRO A 367 20.95 -2.70 5.27
N GLY A 368 19.64 -2.87 5.07
CA GLY A 368 18.87 -3.79 5.86
C GLY A 368 19.16 -5.25 5.57
N GLY A 369 18.81 -6.12 6.52
CA GLY A 369 19.16 -7.53 6.48
C GLY A 369 18.62 -8.25 5.25
N ALA A 370 17.33 -8.13 4.95
CA ALA A 370 16.68 -8.86 3.86
C ALA A 370 17.22 -8.52 2.45
N TRP A 371 17.77 -7.33 2.29
CA TRP A 371 18.27 -6.82 1.01
C TRP A 371 19.79 -6.78 0.90
N CYS A 372 20.49 -7.34 1.87
CA CYS A 372 21.94 -7.40 1.83
C CYS A 372 22.43 -8.35 0.73
N SER A 373 23.29 -7.85 -0.12
CA SER A 373 24.11 -8.67 -1.01
C SER A 373 25.58 -8.43 -0.71
N ALA A 374 26.47 -9.29 -1.21
CA ALA A 374 27.90 -9.02 -1.13
C ALA A 374 28.24 -7.79 -1.98
N GLY A 375 29.07 -6.92 -1.46
CA GLY A 375 29.53 -5.75 -2.18
C GLY A 375 29.14 -4.41 -1.56
N VAL A 376 29.75 -3.36 -2.04
CA VAL A 376 29.59 -1.99 -1.54
C VAL A 376 29.34 -1.06 -2.72
N PRO A 377 28.24 -0.30 -2.73
CA PRO A 377 28.02 0.70 -3.76
C PRO A 377 29.10 1.79 -3.68
N VAL A 378 29.60 2.21 -4.81
CA VAL A 378 30.64 3.24 -4.88
C VAL A 378 30.03 4.57 -5.26
N PHE A 379 30.23 5.55 -4.41
CA PHE A 379 29.73 6.91 -4.62
C PHE A 379 30.30 7.54 -5.90
N ASP A 380 29.45 8.13 -6.71
CA ASP A 380 29.82 8.92 -7.87
C ASP A 380 29.64 10.41 -7.61
N LYS A 381 28.41 10.82 -7.34
CA LYS A 381 28.05 12.23 -7.11
C LYS A 381 26.76 12.36 -6.30
N MET A 382 26.43 13.58 -5.91
CA MET A 382 25.09 13.88 -5.38
C MET A 382 24.11 14.17 -6.52
N SER A 383 22.82 13.87 -6.28
CA SER A 383 21.72 14.26 -7.15
C SER A 383 21.65 15.78 -7.31
N GLU A 384 20.94 16.23 -8.34
CA GLU A 384 20.53 17.62 -8.45
C GLU A 384 19.70 17.99 -7.21
N GLY A 385 20.04 19.14 -6.59
CA GLY A 385 19.47 19.51 -5.28
C GLY A 385 20.11 18.84 -4.07
N ALA A 386 21.13 18.00 -4.27
CA ALA A 386 21.93 17.35 -3.23
C ALA A 386 21.11 16.60 -2.15
N SER A 387 20.03 15.95 -2.57
CA SER A 387 19.10 15.27 -1.67
C SER A 387 19.45 13.78 -1.46
N TYR A 388 20.12 13.13 -2.41
CA TYR A 388 20.57 11.74 -2.29
C TYR A 388 21.82 11.44 -3.10
N PRO A 389 22.60 10.41 -2.74
CA PRO A 389 23.80 10.01 -3.46
C PRO A 389 23.45 9.23 -4.74
N ILE A 390 24.24 9.41 -5.78
CA ILE A 390 24.24 8.60 -7.00
C ILE A 390 25.48 7.74 -6.99
N PHE A 391 25.32 6.47 -7.38
CA PHE A 391 26.37 5.48 -7.39
C PHE A 391 26.92 5.25 -8.79
N LYS A 392 28.14 4.77 -8.88
CA LYS A 392 28.77 4.47 -10.15
C LYS A 392 28.12 3.29 -10.84
N HIS A 393 27.89 3.46 -12.13
CA HIS A 393 27.51 2.41 -13.05
C HIS A 393 28.67 2.06 -13.96
N TYR A 394 28.79 0.80 -14.30
CA TYR A 394 29.81 0.29 -15.18
C TYR A 394 29.19 -0.34 -16.42
N LYS A 395 29.83 -0.21 -17.56
CA LYS A 395 29.47 -0.95 -18.78
C LYS A 395 30.42 -2.13 -18.94
N VAL A 396 29.83 -3.31 -19.03
CA VAL A 396 30.56 -4.56 -19.34
C VAL A 396 29.89 -5.19 -20.56
N ASN A 397 30.67 -5.42 -21.62
CA ASN A 397 30.13 -5.94 -22.89
C ASN A 397 28.97 -5.18 -23.48
N GLY A 398 28.90 -3.85 -23.25
CA GLY A 398 27.84 -2.98 -23.73
C GLY A 398 26.61 -2.91 -22.87
N GLU A 399 26.48 -3.69 -21.81
CA GLU A 399 25.43 -3.66 -20.83
C GLU A 399 25.83 -2.79 -19.63
N ASP A 400 24.88 -2.01 -19.13
CA ASP A 400 25.06 -1.28 -17.88
C ASP A 400 25.03 -2.26 -16.71
N VAL A 401 26.15 -2.40 -16.03
CA VAL A 401 26.27 -3.21 -14.83
C VAL A 401 26.55 -2.27 -13.67
N THR A 402 25.60 -2.15 -12.76
CA THR A 402 25.85 -1.54 -11.47
C THR A 402 26.43 -2.62 -10.59
N HIS A 403 27.67 -2.47 -10.22
CA HIS A 403 28.31 -3.45 -9.38
C HIS A 403 27.62 -3.50 -8.03
N PHE A 404 27.13 -4.67 -7.64
CA PHE A 404 26.26 -4.85 -6.48
C PHE A 404 24.99 -4.00 -6.55
N ALA A 405 24.38 -3.98 -7.73
CA ALA A 405 23.28 -3.10 -8.12
C ALA A 405 22.12 -3.01 -7.11
N ASN A 406 21.79 -4.11 -6.50
CA ASN A 406 20.66 -4.15 -5.54
C ASN A 406 20.88 -3.33 -4.27
N LEU A 407 22.09 -2.82 -4.05
CA LEU A 407 22.38 -1.97 -2.88
C LEU A 407 22.27 -0.47 -3.17
N ASP A 408 22.34 -0.05 -4.42
CA ASP A 408 22.42 1.37 -4.76
C ASP A 408 21.05 2.05 -4.87
N CYS A 409 19.99 1.30 -5.18
CA CYS A 409 18.68 1.89 -5.44
C CYS A 409 17.54 1.44 -4.50
N GLN A 410 17.70 0.37 -3.74
CA GLN A 410 16.55 -0.21 -3.01
C GLN A 410 16.83 -0.55 -1.55
N THR A 411 17.83 0.04 -0.93
CA THR A 411 18.17 -0.34 0.43
C THR A 411 17.58 0.62 1.45
N PRO A 412 16.44 0.30 2.03
CA PRO A 412 15.88 1.09 3.12
C PRO A 412 16.71 0.92 4.40
N TYR A 413 16.64 1.93 5.29
CA TYR A 413 17.17 1.80 6.62
C TYR A 413 16.12 1.37 7.59
N TYR A 414 16.56 0.57 8.53
CA TYR A 414 15.76 0.09 9.61
C TYR A 414 15.99 0.91 10.85
N PHE A 415 14.95 1.10 11.63
CA PHE A 415 15.10 1.55 12.99
C PHE A 415 15.61 0.37 13.83
N VAL A 416 16.85 0.43 14.27
CA VAL A 416 17.50 -0.65 14.99
C VAL A 416 16.96 -0.73 16.41
N CYS A 417 16.01 -1.64 16.64
CA CYS A 417 15.33 -1.79 17.92
C CYS A 417 15.90 -2.88 18.81
N LEU A 418 16.57 -3.88 18.22
CA LEU A 418 17.17 -4.99 18.94
C LEU A 418 18.54 -5.32 18.37
N GLU A 419 19.55 -5.40 19.22
CA GLU A 419 20.90 -5.82 18.87
C GLU A 419 21.53 -6.66 19.98
N ASN A 420 22.19 -7.75 19.61
CA ASN A 420 22.86 -8.67 20.55
C ASN A 420 21.95 -9.08 21.71
N GLY A 421 20.68 -9.41 21.40
CA GLY A 421 19.70 -9.81 22.40
C GLY A 421 19.20 -8.72 23.35
N LYS A 422 19.60 -7.46 23.14
CA LYS A 422 19.20 -6.31 23.99
C LYS A 422 18.38 -5.30 23.20
N TYR A 423 17.27 -4.86 23.80
CA TYR A 423 16.45 -3.81 23.23
C TYR A 423 17.13 -2.44 23.32
N ASN A 424 17.12 -1.73 22.20
CA ASN A 424 17.49 -0.32 22.13
C ASN A 424 16.26 0.55 22.46
N ASN A 425 16.04 0.77 23.76
CA ASN A 425 14.84 1.47 24.24
C ASN A 425 14.75 2.91 23.74
N ASP A 426 15.86 3.59 23.46
CA ASP A 426 15.86 4.96 22.96
C ASP A 426 15.38 5.01 21.52
N VAL A 427 15.79 4.07 20.68
CA VAL A 427 15.32 3.94 19.29
C VAL A 427 13.85 3.51 19.26
N ILE A 428 13.44 2.54 20.10
CA ILE A 428 12.04 2.12 20.23
C ILE A 428 11.16 3.32 20.60
N LYS A 429 11.58 4.07 21.62
CA LYS A 429 10.85 5.28 22.04
C LYS A 429 10.79 6.32 20.91
N PHE A 430 11.89 6.56 20.23
CA PHE A 430 11.95 7.47 19.09
C PHE A 430 10.94 7.07 18.02
N PHE A 431 10.94 5.81 17.59
CA PHE A 431 10.03 5.30 16.55
C PHE A 431 8.55 5.47 16.94
N ILE A 432 8.19 5.03 18.15
CA ILE A 432 6.81 5.13 18.64
C ILE A 432 6.37 6.59 18.73
N ASP A 433 7.20 7.45 19.29
CA ASP A 433 6.88 8.87 19.43
C ASP A 433 6.79 9.56 18.05
N TYR A 434 7.65 9.17 17.09
CA TYR A 434 7.59 9.67 15.71
C TYR A 434 6.25 9.31 15.05
N MET A 435 5.80 8.06 15.12
CA MET A 435 4.53 7.63 14.55
C MET A 435 3.31 8.26 15.25
N LYS A 436 3.39 8.43 16.56
CA LYS A 436 2.33 9.13 17.32
C LYS A 436 2.20 10.60 16.92
N ASN A 437 3.32 11.26 16.65
CA ASN A 437 3.31 12.64 16.19
C ASN A 437 2.77 12.75 14.75
N LEU A 438 3.17 11.83 13.87
CA LEU A 438 2.64 11.75 12.51
C LEU A 438 1.10 11.64 12.53
N GLN A 439 0.55 10.74 13.36
CA GLN A 439 -0.90 10.65 13.52
C GLN A 439 -1.51 11.94 14.08
N ALA A 440 -0.88 12.56 15.07
CA ALA A 440 -1.41 13.77 15.68
C ALA A 440 -1.43 14.96 14.71
N GLU A 441 -0.45 15.06 13.82
CA GLU A 441 -0.36 16.12 12.82
C GLU A 441 -1.38 15.99 11.68
N TYR A 442 -1.61 14.77 11.20
CA TYR A 442 -2.47 14.55 10.04
C TYR A 442 -3.87 14.01 10.41
N GLY A 443 -4.04 13.46 11.61
CA GLY A 443 -5.33 12.96 12.08
C GLY A 443 -5.76 11.63 11.48
N PHE A 444 -4.83 10.77 11.06
CA PHE A 444 -5.14 9.47 10.47
C PHE A 444 -5.98 8.58 11.40
N ASP A 445 -6.91 7.83 10.81
CA ASP A 445 -7.80 6.89 11.51
C ASP A 445 -7.17 5.50 11.67
N GLY A 446 -6.05 5.25 11.01
CA GLY A 446 -5.30 4.00 11.08
C GLY A 446 -3.97 4.05 10.34
N PHE A 447 -3.16 3.01 10.56
CA PHE A 447 -1.91 2.78 9.85
C PHE A 447 -1.90 1.42 9.16
N ARG A 448 -1.31 1.36 7.97
CA ARG A 448 -0.72 0.14 7.44
C ARG A 448 0.77 0.20 7.71
N VAL A 449 1.34 -0.87 8.20
CA VAL A 449 2.78 -0.97 8.47
C VAL A 449 3.43 -1.76 7.36
N ASP A 450 4.28 -1.07 6.60
CA ASP A 450 5.08 -1.63 5.53
C ASP A 450 6.18 -2.51 6.12
N HIS A 451 6.53 -3.61 5.47
CA HIS A 451 7.68 -4.44 5.78
C HIS A 451 7.95 -4.56 7.29
N ILE A 452 7.09 -5.21 8.03
CA ILE A 452 7.20 -5.29 9.50
C ILE A 452 8.48 -5.99 9.97
N ASP A 453 9.10 -6.80 9.15
CA ASP A 453 10.43 -7.39 9.34
C ASP A 453 11.56 -6.34 9.30
N HIS A 454 11.28 -5.13 8.80
CA HIS A 454 12.22 -4.02 8.80
C HIS A 454 12.36 -3.32 10.16
N VAL A 455 11.54 -3.64 11.13
CA VAL A 455 11.81 -3.33 12.54
C VAL A 455 12.84 -4.32 13.03
N VAL A 456 14.11 -3.99 12.82
CA VAL A 456 15.20 -4.96 12.87
C VAL A 456 15.34 -5.63 14.22
N ASP A 457 15.34 -6.93 14.16
CA ASP A 457 15.73 -7.88 15.20
C ASP A 457 17.16 -8.39 14.94
N GLU A 458 17.53 -9.50 15.50
CA GLU A 458 18.74 -10.23 15.14
C GLU A 458 18.57 -10.80 13.72
N VAL A 459 19.61 -10.70 12.91
CA VAL A 459 19.58 -11.18 11.54
C VAL A 459 20.42 -12.44 11.35
N SER A 460 20.03 -13.27 10.40
CA SER A 460 20.79 -14.44 10.01
C SER A 460 22.12 -14.03 9.39
N GLU A 461 23.19 -14.68 9.79
CA GLU A 461 24.53 -14.50 9.21
C GLU A 461 24.61 -15.00 7.75
N THR A 462 23.65 -15.86 7.35
CA THR A 462 23.68 -16.50 6.02
C THR A 462 22.94 -15.71 4.95
N ASP A 463 21.78 -15.15 5.26
CA ASP A 463 20.89 -14.52 4.27
C ASP A 463 20.41 -13.12 4.65
N GLY A 464 20.76 -12.64 5.86
CA GLY A 464 20.36 -11.32 6.33
C GLY A 464 18.90 -11.21 6.74
N THR A 465 18.15 -12.31 6.71
CA THR A 465 16.76 -12.29 7.16
C THR A 465 16.65 -12.19 8.67
N PRO A 466 15.60 -11.58 9.21
CA PRO A 466 15.36 -11.61 10.64
C PRO A 466 15.26 -13.05 11.16
N ILE A 467 16.03 -13.40 12.19
CA ILE A 467 15.98 -14.72 12.81
C ILE A 467 14.92 -14.84 13.91
N SER A 468 14.37 -13.73 14.34
CA SER A 468 13.23 -13.70 15.26
C SER A 468 12.41 -12.44 15.07
N TYR A 469 11.15 -12.47 15.53
CA TYR A 469 10.24 -11.32 15.52
C TYR A 469 10.12 -10.67 16.90
N ARG A 470 11.15 -10.74 17.74
CA ARG A 470 11.11 -10.15 19.09
C ARG A 470 10.98 -8.64 19.07
N ALA A 471 11.77 -7.97 18.23
CA ALA A 471 11.70 -6.52 18.08
C ALA A 471 10.37 -6.07 17.45
N PRO A 472 9.92 -6.61 16.31
CA PRO A 472 8.60 -6.31 15.77
C PRO A 472 7.47 -6.52 16.76
N ARG A 473 7.41 -7.67 17.45
CA ARG A 473 6.38 -7.94 18.47
C ARG A 473 6.34 -6.87 19.54
N LYS A 474 7.49 -6.50 20.09
CA LYS A 474 7.57 -5.49 21.13
C LYS A 474 7.20 -4.11 20.61
N VAL A 475 7.86 -3.67 19.54
CA VAL A 475 7.75 -2.28 19.04
C VAL A 475 6.38 -2.02 18.46
N LEU A 476 5.90 -2.90 17.60
CA LEU A 476 4.60 -2.73 16.93
C LEU A 476 3.44 -2.98 17.91
N GLY A 477 3.60 -3.94 18.83
CA GLY A 477 2.63 -4.11 19.93
C GLY A 477 2.51 -2.88 20.81
N MET A 478 3.62 -2.24 21.15
CA MET A 478 3.63 -0.98 21.92
C MET A 478 3.02 0.17 21.11
N LEU A 479 3.36 0.30 19.81
CA LEU A 479 2.82 1.34 18.96
C LEU A 479 1.30 1.20 18.82
N ASN A 480 0.83 0.04 18.35
CA ASN A 480 -0.60 -0.20 18.10
C ASN A 480 -1.43 -0.06 19.38
N SER A 481 -0.92 -0.54 20.51
CA SER A 481 -1.60 -0.37 21.80
C SER A 481 -1.67 1.09 22.22
N ALA A 482 -0.56 1.83 22.11
CA ALA A 482 -0.55 3.26 22.44
C ALA A 482 -1.46 4.10 21.54
N MET A 483 -1.62 3.71 20.27
CA MET A 483 -2.56 4.35 19.34
C MET A 483 -4.02 4.07 19.72
N LYS A 484 -4.36 2.80 19.98
CA LYS A 484 -5.73 2.38 20.35
C LYS A 484 -6.15 2.90 21.73
N ASP A 485 -5.23 3.01 22.67
CA ASP A 485 -5.48 3.61 23.98
C ASP A 485 -5.90 5.09 23.87
N LYS A 486 -5.29 5.81 22.92
CA LYS A 486 -5.60 7.22 22.66
C LYS A 486 -6.84 7.38 21.77
N ILE A 487 -6.98 6.52 20.77
CA ILE A 487 -8.02 6.58 19.73
C ILE A 487 -8.64 5.18 19.63
N PRO A 488 -9.74 4.90 20.33
CA PRO A 488 -10.28 3.54 20.41
C PRO A 488 -10.61 2.89 19.07
N TYR A 489 -11.03 3.67 18.08
CA TYR A 489 -11.32 3.19 16.73
C TYR A 489 -10.08 3.08 15.81
N PHE A 490 -8.88 3.39 16.32
CA PHE A 490 -7.68 3.35 15.49
C PHE A 490 -7.43 1.95 14.94
N ALA A 491 -7.33 1.83 13.61
CA ALA A 491 -7.12 0.57 12.93
C ALA A 491 -5.66 0.38 12.52
N SER A 492 -5.19 -0.87 12.55
CA SER A 492 -3.84 -1.23 12.14
C SER A 492 -3.84 -2.43 11.20
N LEU A 493 -3.17 -2.25 10.04
CA LEU A 493 -2.98 -3.27 9.03
C LEU A 493 -1.49 -3.65 9.01
N ALA A 494 -1.21 -4.94 8.95
CA ALA A 494 0.15 -5.44 8.79
C ALA A 494 0.37 -5.90 7.36
N GLU A 495 1.48 -5.50 6.76
CA GLU A 495 1.99 -6.26 5.64
C GLU A 495 2.47 -7.62 6.17
N TYR A 496 1.83 -8.68 5.70
CA TYR A 496 2.03 -10.03 6.22
C TYR A 496 3.03 -10.77 5.33
N MET A 497 4.29 -10.81 5.77
CA MET A 497 5.39 -11.43 5.02
C MET A 497 5.63 -12.90 5.37
N LEU A 498 4.92 -13.44 6.36
CA LEU A 498 5.12 -14.81 6.83
C LEU A 498 4.21 -15.77 6.08
N TRP A 499 4.78 -16.85 5.58
CA TRP A 499 4.09 -17.95 4.87
C TRP A 499 3.18 -18.77 5.76
N ASP A 500 3.46 -18.79 7.07
CA ASP A 500 2.65 -19.52 8.04
C ASP A 500 1.59 -18.62 8.68
N LYS A 501 0.47 -19.20 9.07
CA LYS A 501 -0.67 -18.50 9.68
C LYS A 501 -0.36 -18.09 11.13
N TYR A 502 0.59 -17.20 11.35
CA TYR A 502 0.97 -16.68 12.68
C TYR A 502 -0.02 -15.65 13.21
N TYR A 503 -1.30 -15.96 13.17
CA TYR A 503 -2.37 -15.02 13.54
C TYR A 503 -2.23 -14.51 14.97
N LYS A 504 -1.78 -15.38 15.89
CA LYS A 504 -1.61 -14.99 17.29
C LYS A 504 -0.57 -13.90 17.47
N GLU A 505 0.59 -14.04 16.86
CA GLU A 505 1.69 -13.09 16.95
C GLU A 505 1.30 -11.74 16.41
N TYR A 506 0.65 -11.70 15.26
CA TYR A 506 0.20 -10.45 14.65
C TYR A 506 -0.96 -9.80 15.41
N HIS A 507 -1.93 -10.60 15.84
CA HIS A 507 -3.15 -10.08 16.45
C HIS A 507 -3.00 -9.86 17.96
N GLU A 508 -2.53 -10.87 18.70
CA GLU A 508 -2.44 -10.80 20.16
C GLU A 508 -1.19 -10.05 20.63
N ASP A 509 -0.04 -10.31 20.04
CA ASP A 509 1.23 -9.73 20.46
C ASP A 509 1.48 -8.35 19.84
N MET A 510 1.30 -8.19 18.51
CA MET A 510 1.51 -6.92 17.81
C MET A 510 0.26 -6.04 17.74
N ASN A 511 -0.92 -6.56 18.09
CA ASN A 511 -2.19 -5.83 18.14
C ASN A 511 -2.67 -5.29 16.78
N PHE A 512 -2.42 -6.03 15.69
CA PHE A 512 -2.96 -5.74 14.37
C PHE A 512 -4.41 -6.21 14.23
N ASP A 513 -5.19 -5.53 13.41
CA ASP A 513 -6.60 -5.80 13.13
C ASP A 513 -6.79 -6.54 11.80
N VAL A 514 -5.98 -6.20 10.81
CA VAL A 514 -6.05 -6.75 9.46
C VAL A 514 -4.66 -7.15 9.00
N LEU A 515 -4.55 -8.35 8.43
CA LEU A 515 -3.33 -8.83 7.78
C LEU A 515 -3.49 -8.70 6.27
N TRP A 516 -2.47 -8.18 5.66
CA TRP A 516 -2.34 -8.14 4.21
C TRP A 516 -1.29 -9.16 3.81
N GLY A 517 -1.72 -10.30 3.35
CA GLY A 517 -0.85 -11.38 2.91
C GLY A 517 -1.38 -12.01 1.65
N ASP A 518 -0.47 -12.36 0.78
CA ASP A 518 -0.79 -12.80 -0.55
C ASP A 518 -1.22 -14.25 -0.64
N ASP A 519 -0.81 -15.05 0.34
CA ASP A 519 -0.88 -16.50 0.23
C ASP A 519 -2.24 -17.09 0.51
N ILE A 520 -3.10 -16.34 1.20
CA ILE A 520 -4.33 -16.91 1.75
C ILE A 520 -5.54 -16.57 0.90
N VAL A 521 -5.62 -15.36 0.35
CA VAL A 521 -6.87 -14.88 -0.29
C VAL A 521 -6.67 -14.18 -1.63
N SER A 522 -5.46 -13.75 -1.95
CA SER A 522 -5.20 -12.92 -3.14
C SER A 522 -5.14 -13.70 -4.44
N GLN A 523 -5.01 -15.01 -4.40
CA GLN A 523 -4.89 -15.81 -5.62
C GLN A 523 -6.24 -15.92 -6.32
N SER A 524 -6.31 -15.41 -7.54
CA SER A 524 -7.51 -15.49 -8.40
C SER A 524 -7.89 -16.92 -8.78
N SER A 525 -6.94 -17.84 -8.68
CA SER A 525 -7.15 -19.28 -8.91
C SER A 525 -7.89 -20.00 -7.78
N LYS A 526 -8.07 -19.37 -6.62
CA LYS A 526 -8.77 -20.03 -5.51
C LYS A 526 -10.23 -20.30 -5.83
N THR A 527 -10.64 -21.54 -5.59
CA THR A 527 -12.03 -21.97 -5.69
C THR A 527 -12.84 -21.49 -4.49
N PRO A 528 -14.18 -21.45 -4.57
CA PRO A 528 -15.03 -21.17 -3.41
C PRO A 528 -14.76 -22.10 -2.23
N GLU A 529 -14.46 -23.36 -2.46
CA GLU A 529 -14.11 -24.33 -1.42
C GLU A 529 -12.83 -23.92 -0.68
N THR A 530 -11.75 -23.61 -1.40
CA THR A 530 -10.48 -23.15 -0.81
C THR A 530 -10.66 -21.88 0.01
N ILE A 531 -11.47 -20.93 -0.48
CA ILE A 531 -11.77 -19.69 0.26
C ILE A 531 -12.60 -20.02 1.51
N SER A 532 -13.52 -20.96 1.43
CA SER A 532 -14.33 -21.42 2.57
C SER A 532 -13.45 -22.07 3.64
N ASP A 533 -12.44 -22.85 3.27
CA ASP A 533 -11.48 -23.46 4.19
C ASP A 533 -10.64 -22.41 4.90
N ASP A 534 -10.15 -21.42 4.16
CA ASP A 534 -9.42 -20.28 4.74
C ASP A 534 -10.32 -19.45 5.68
N ASN A 535 -11.59 -19.26 5.33
CA ASN A 535 -12.57 -18.62 6.18
C ASN A 535 -12.83 -19.41 7.46
N LEU A 536 -12.92 -20.73 7.36
CA LEU A 536 -13.10 -21.61 8.52
C LEU A 536 -11.88 -21.52 9.46
N TYR A 537 -10.67 -21.50 8.91
CA TYR A 537 -9.46 -21.35 9.70
C TYR A 537 -9.43 -20.02 10.46
N LEU A 538 -9.73 -18.91 9.78
CA LEU A 538 -9.81 -17.57 10.39
C LEU A 538 -10.94 -17.50 11.44
N SER A 539 -12.11 -18.06 11.14
CA SER A 539 -13.25 -18.14 12.06
C SER A 539 -12.91 -18.92 13.33
N ASN A 540 -12.25 -20.06 13.21
CA ASN A 540 -11.80 -20.88 14.34
C ASN A 540 -10.79 -20.12 15.21
N TYR A 541 -9.85 -19.42 14.59
CA TYR A 541 -8.92 -18.55 15.31
C TYR A 541 -9.68 -17.46 16.08
N ASN A 542 -10.54 -16.70 15.41
CA ASN A 542 -11.30 -15.60 16.01
C ASN A 542 -12.25 -16.06 17.13
N THR A 543 -12.76 -17.29 17.07
CA THR A 543 -13.57 -17.87 18.14
C THR A 543 -12.73 -18.21 19.37
N SER A 544 -11.45 -18.52 19.20
CA SER A 544 -10.54 -18.97 20.26
C SER A 544 -9.65 -17.86 20.84
N THR A 545 -9.49 -16.73 20.15
CA THR A 545 -8.64 -15.62 20.61
C THR A 545 -9.21 -14.94 21.85
N LYS A 546 -8.32 -14.35 22.64
CA LYS A 546 -8.68 -13.55 23.82
C LYS A 546 -9.02 -12.08 23.49
N LYS A 547 -8.80 -11.67 22.24
CA LYS A 547 -9.09 -10.30 21.81
C LYS A 547 -10.60 -10.08 21.68
N SER A 548 -11.03 -8.87 21.99
CA SER A 548 -12.44 -8.45 21.85
C SER A 548 -12.83 -8.16 20.41
N THR A 549 -11.86 -7.75 19.58
CA THR A 549 -12.04 -7.51 18.14
C THR A 549 -11.51 -8.72 17.36
N PRO A 550 -12.18 -9.17 16.31
CA PRO A 550 -11.67 -10.25 15.48
C PRO A 550 -10.46 -9.80 14.66
N LEU A 551 -9.64 -10.74 14.20
CA LEU A 551 -8.65 -10.52 13.15
C LEU A 551 -9.32 -10.66 11.78
N SER A 552 -8.90 -9.87 10.82
CA SER A 552 -9.30 -10.01 9.42
C SER A 552 -8.10 -10.17 8.50
N ILE A 553 -8.37 -10.68 7.28
CA ILE A 553 -7.37 -10.78 6.21
C ILE A 553 -7.90 -9.99 5.02
N LEU A 554 -7.04 -9.16 4.45
CA LEU A 554 -7.40 -8.32 3.33
C LEU A 554 -7.61 -9.15 2.06
N LYS A 555 -8.71 -8.91 1.34
CA LYS A 555 -8.87 -9.36 -0.05
C LYS A 555 -8.18 -8.35 -0.96
N THR A 556 -7.04 -8.71 -1.51
CA THR A 556 -6.26 -7.81 -2.35
C THR A 556 -6.68 -7.95 -3.81
N TYR A 557 -7.55 -7.03 -4.27
CA TYR A 557 -7.88 -6.95 -5.69
C TYR A 557 -6.68 -6.48 -6.50
N ASN A 558 -5.98 -5.47 -6.00
CA ASN A 558 -4.73 -4.96 -6.54
C ASN A 558 -3.95 -4.23 -5.42
N ASN A 559 -2.64 -4.03 -5.61
CA ASN A 559 -1.78 -3.31 -4.68
C ASN A 559 -0.69 -2.52 -5.41
N GLN A 560 0.10 -1.74 -4.69
CA GLN A 560 1.17 -0.91 -5.26
C GLN A 560 2.33 -1.73 -5.86
N ASP A 561 2.44 -3.01 -5.54
CA ASP A 561 3.49 -3.90 -6.00
C ASP A 561 3.07 -4.74 -7.24
N GLY A 562 1.94 -4.41 -7.84
CA GLY A 562 1.34 -5.17 -8.93
C GLY A 562 2.27 -5.44 -10.12
N GLU A 563 3.30 -4.63 -10.31
CA GLU A 563 4.29 -4.82 -11.37
C GLU A 563 5.27 -5.99 -11.12
N PHE A 564 5.48 -6.36 -9.86
CA PHE A 564 6.44 -7.40 -9.46
C PHE A 564 5.79 -8.75 -9.20
N GLU A 565 4.47 -8.81 -9.31
CA GLU A 565 3.71 -9.92 -8.82
C GLU A 565 3.16 -10.83 -9.92
N ALA A 566 2.71 -12.02 -9.49
CA ALA A 566 2.11 -12.98 -10.38
C ALA A 566 0.92 -12.39 -11.16
N ILE A 567 0.75 -12.84 -12.40
CA ILE A 567 -0.28 -12.41 -13.37
C ILE A 567 -1.68 -12.26 -12.76
N ASP A 568 -2.01 -13.04 -11.75
CA ASP A 568 -3.31 -13.07 -11.12
C ASP A 568 -3.57 -11.94 -10.12
N ARG A 569 -2.55 -11.17 -9.72
CA ARG A 569 -2.71 -10.03 -8.82
C ARG A 569 -3.04 -8.73 -9.53
N TYR A 570 -2.55 -8.56 -10.74
CA TYR A 570 -2.74 -7.34 -11.52
C TYR A 570 -3.99 -7.47 -12.42
N PRO A 571 -5.12 -6.83 -12.08
CA PRO A 571 -6.38 -7.05 -12.81
C PRO A 571 -6.28 -6.75 -14.30
N ALA A 572 -5.51 -5.73 -14.70
CA ALA A 572 -5.34 -5.39 -16.11
C ALA A 572 -4.69 -6.52 -16.94
N GLN A 573 -3.88 -7.37 -16.32
CA GLN A 573 -3.28 -8.52 -16.99
C GLN A 573 -4.27 -9.67 -17.23
N LEU A 574 -5.37 -9.69 -16.45
CA LEU A 574 -6.45 -10.66 -16.63
C LEU A 574 -7.38 -10.32 -17.80
N GLY A 575 -7.22 -9.12 -18.37
CA GLY A 575 -8.17 -8.55 -19.31
C GLY A 575 -9.44 -8.05 -18.60
N ARG A 576 -10.27 -7.32 -19.35
CA ARG A 576 -11.47 -6.65 -18.84
C ARG A 576 -12.43 -7.59 -18.13
N GLU A 577 -12.76 -8.71 -18.75
CA GLU A 577 -13.69 -9.69 -18.19
C GLU A 577 -13.10 -10.46 -17.00
N GLY A 578 -11.82 -10.79 -17.06
CA GLY A 578 -11.11 -11.42 -15.94
C GLY A 578 -11.00 -10.51 -14.73
N ALA A 579 -10.79 -9.21 -14.94
CA ALA A 579 -10.77 -8.22 -13.87
C ALA A 579 -12.14 -8.09 -13.19
N LEU A 580 -13.24 -8.02 -13.96
CA LEU A 580 -14.60 -8.07 -13.39
C LEU A 580 -14.87 -9.37 -12.64
N PHE A 581 -14.42 -10.50 -13.19
CA PHE A 581 -14.56 -11.80 -12.53
C PHE A 581 -13.86 -11.84 -11.17
N LYS A 582 -12.63 -11.29 -11.07
CA LYS A 582 -11.92 -11.15 -9.81
C LYS A 582 -12.71 -10.30 -8.80
N TRP A 583 -13.32 -9.21 -9.26
CA TRP A 583 -14.15 -8.36 -8.43
C TRP A 583 -15.40 -9.10 -7.90
N PHE A 584 -16.11 -9.83 -8.76
CA PHE A 584 -17.23 -10.68 -8.36
C PHE A 584 -16.82 -11.70 -7.29
N LYS A 585 -15.72 -12.41 -7.52
CA LYS A 585 -15.21 -13.40 -6.56
C LYS A 585 -15.05 -12.82 -5.16
N TYR A 586 -14.46 -11.64 -5.07
CA TYR A 586 -14.19 -11.02 -3.78
C TYR A 586 -15.44 -10.47 -3.10
N LYS A 587 -16.44 -10.08 -3.87
CA LYS A 587 -17.64 -9.45 -3.34
C LYS A 587 -18.73 -10.43 -2.91
N PHE A 588 -18.82 -11.58 -3.53
CA PHE A 588 -19.96 -12.50 -3.33
C PHE A 588 -19.66 -13.77 -2.54
N LEU A 589 -18.46 -13.94 -2.05
CA LEU A 589 -18.13 -15.02 -1.14
C LEU A 589 -17.69 -14.44 0.22
N PRO A 590 -18.64 -14.07 1.07
CA PRO A 590 -18.35 -13.42 2.35
C PRO A 590 -17.64 -14.38 3.31
N GLY A 591 -16.87 -13.78 4.23
CA GLY A 591 -16.17 -14.48 5.28
C GLY A 591 -17.06 -15.01 6.41
N GLY A 592 -18.30 -14.50 6.52
CA GLY A 592 -19.18 -14.80 7.64
C GLY A 592 -18.81 -14.01 8.92
N LYS A 593 -19.52 -14.30 10.01
CA LYS A 593 -19.47 -13.52 11.24
C LYS A 593 -18.06 -13.35 11.84
N PHE A 594 -17.23 -14.38 11.76
CA PHE A 594 -15.89 -14.39 12.38
C PHE A 594 -14.75 -14.43 11.35
N ALA A 595 -15.07 -14.26 10.07
CA ALA A 595 -14.10 -14.26 8.98
C ALA A 595 -14.40 -13.19 7.93
N GLN A 596 -14.99 -12.06 8.36
CA GLN A 596 -15.26 -10.93 7.48
C GLN A 596 -13.96 -10.31 6.96
N ARG A 597 -13.97 -9.84 5.71
CA ARG A 597 -12.78 -9.39 4.99
C ARG A 597 -13.06 -8.16 4.14
N PRO A 598 -12.33 -7.06 4.35
CA PRO A 598 -12.38 -5.91 3.45
C PRO A 598 -11.66 -6.19 2.13
N VAL A 599 -11.92 -5.36 1.12
CA VAL A 599 -11.28 -5.43 -0.20
C VAL A 599 -10.42 -4.21 -0.44
N LEU A 600 -9.16 -4.43 -0.81
CA LEU A 600 -8.24 -3.38 -1.26
C LEU A 600 -8.23 -3.33 -2.79
N TYR A 601 -8.32 -2.13 -3.34
CA TYR A 601 -8.08 -1.84 -4.76
C TYR A 601 -7.34 -0.51 -4.92
N ILE A 602 -6.74 -0.28 -6.09
CA ILE A 602 -6.00 0.94 -6.38
C ILE A 602 -6.90 1.91 -7.15
N ASP A 603 -6.66 3.20 -6.96
CA ASP A 603 -7.29 4.25 -7.77
C ASP A 603 -7.05 4.03 -9.27
N GLY A 604 -8.15 3.90 -10.01
CA GLY A 604 -8.17 3.58 -11.44
C GLY A 604 -8.57 2.14 -11.79
N ASP A 605 -8.47 1.19 -10.86
CA ASP A 605 -8.93 -0.19 -11.07
C ASP A 605 -10.42 -0.25 -11.42
N GLU A 606 -11.22 0.60 -10.78
CA GLU A 606 -12.66 0.72 -11.03
C GLU A 606 -13.01 1.12 -12.45
N SER A 607 -12.10 1.77 -13.17
CA SER A 607 -12.26 2.19 -14.56
C SER A 607 -11.42 1.38 -15.54
N PHE A 608 -10.87 0.26 -15.10
CA PHE A 608 -9.99 -0.60 -15.90
C PHE A 608 -8.85 0.18 -16.55
N THR A 609 -8.16 1.00 -15.76
CA THR A 609 -7.01 1.76 -16.24
C THR A 609 -5.90 0.80 -16.65
N GLN A 610 -5.48 0.88 -17.92
CA GLN A 610 -4.37 0.09 -18.43
C GLN A 610 -3.09 0.91 -18.42
N GLY A 611 -2.02 0.34 -17.92
CA GLY A 611 -0.69 0.92 -17.98
C GLY A 611 -0.53 2.18 -17.11
N GLY A 612 0.46 2.25 -16.29
CA GLY A 612 0.72 3.38 -15.40
C GLY A 612 0.70 3.02 -13.93
N ILE A 613 0.10 1.92 -13.54
CA ILE A 613 0.20 1.36 -12.19
C ILE A 613 1.65 0.93 -11.91
N GLU A 614 2.37 0.49 -12.93
CA GLU A 614 3.80 0.15 -12.91
C GLU A 614 4.68 1.18 -12.20
N LYS A 615 4.19 2.40 -12.05
CA LYS A 615 4.95 3.49 -11.45
C LYS A 615 4.38 4.01 -10.15
N VAL A 616 3.45 3.28 -9.51
CA VAL A 616 2.93 3.68 -8.20
C VAL A 616 4.04 3.74 -7.15
N ILE A 617 5.03 2.85 -7.26
CA ILE A 617 6.26 2.88 -6.44
C ILE A 617 7.26 3.89 -7.00
N GLY A 618 7.28 4.11 -8.32
CA GLY A 618 8.20 5.01 -8.99
C GLY A 618 7.91 6.50 -8.80
N ALA A 619 8.87 7.32 -9.19
CA ALA A 619 8.89 8.75 -8.93
C ALA A 619 7.90 9.57 -9.70
N GLU A 620 7.62 9.18 -10.92
CA GLU A 620 6.98 10.05 -11.91
C GLU A 620 5.76 9.34 -12.46
N ILE A 621 4.63 9.59 -11.86
CA ILE A 621 3.41 8.95 -12.27
C ILE A 621 2.59 9.93 -13.08
N SER A 622 2.71 9.86 -14.38
CA SER A 622 1.63 10.22 -15.26
C SER A 622 0.77 8.97 -15.49
N MET A 623 -0.30 8.81 -14.76
CA MET A 623 -1.24 7.73 -15.05
C MET A 623 -2.05 8.10 -16.28
N LYS A 624 -1.78 7.45 -17.42
CA LYS A 624 -2.72 7.39 -18.53
C LYS A 624 -3.94 6.62 -18.07
N ARG A 625 -4.98 7.34 -17.73
CA ARG A 625 -6.26 6.73 -17.39
C ARG A 625 -7.09 6.61 -18.65
N GLU A 626 -6.91 5.52 -19.39
CA GLU A 626 -7.92 5.12 -20.35
C GLU A 626 -9.11 4.61 -19.56
N LYS A 627 -10.21 5.35 -19.56
CA LYS A 627 -11.39 5.02 -18.78
C LYS A 627 -12.38 4.18 -19.58
N ASP A 628 -12.60 2.97 -19.11
CA ASP A 628 -13.67 2.10 -19.59
C ASP A 628 -14.94 2.35 -18.75
N TYR A 629 -15.82 3.22 -19.22
CA TYR A 629 -17.05 3.55 -18.48
C TYR A 629 -18.03 2.40 -18.36
N ASP A 630 -18.05 1.47 -19.31
CA ASP A 630 -18.90 0.29 -19.23
C ASP A 630 -18.37 -0.70 -18.16
N PHE A 631 -17.06 -0.84 -18.07
CA PHE A 631 -16.43 -1.58 -16.98
C PHE A 631 -16.75 -0.93 -15.64
N TYR A 632 -16.55 0.38 -15.52
CA TYR A 632 -16.85 1.13 -14.32
C TYR A 632 -18.32 0.96 -13.87
N SER A 633 -19.25 1.02 -14.84
CA SER A 633 -20.68 0.81 -14.56
C SER A 633 -20.96 -0.51 -13.84
N LYS A 634 -20.34 -1.58 -14.33
CA LYS A 634 -20.50 -2.93 -13.74
C LYS A 634 -19.80 -3.06 -12.39
N PHE A 635 -18.58 -2.54 -12.31
CA PHE A 635 -17.80 -2.55 -11.06
C PHE A 635 -18.55 -1.83 -9.92
N ASP A 636 -19.05 -0.64 -10.20
CA ASP A 636 -19.78 0.20 -9.25
C ASP A 636 -21.16 -0.39 -8.90
N ALA A 637 -21.89 -0.95 -9.88
CA ALA A 637 -23.18 -1.60 -9.63
C ALA A 637 -23.06 -2.84 -8.72
N ILE A 638 -21.99 -3.62 -8.90
CA ILE A 638 -21.69 -4.76 -8.03
C ILE A 638 -21.45 -4.28 -6.60
N ASP A 639 -20.65 -3.23 -6.42
CA ASP A 639 -20.36 -2.69 -5.10
C ASP A 639 -21.62 -2.15 -4.42
N ARG A 640 -22.48 -1.42 -5.14
CA ARG A 640 -23.78 -0.98 -4.63
C ARG A 640 -24.70 -2.14 -4.29
N PHE A 641 -24.77 -3.17 -5.14
CA PHE A 641 -25.58 -4.35 -4.89
C PHE A 641 -25.18 -5.02 -3.58
N VAL A 642 -23.89 -5.24 -3.35
CA VAL A 642 -23.36 -5.81 -2.12
C VAL A 642 -23.70 -4.94 -0.92
N LYS A 643 -23.40 -3.64 -0.98
CA LYS A 643 -23.64 -2.69 0.13
C LYS A 643 -25.12 -2.53 0.49
N ASN A 644 -26.01 -2.65 -0.49
CA ASN A 644 -27.46 -2.53 -0.26
C ASN A 644 -28.11 -3.84 0.19
N ASN A 645 -27.37 -4.95 0.26
CA ASN A 645 -27.88 -6.25 0.69
C ASN A 645 -27.17 -6.73 1.97
N PRO A 646 -27.70 -6.45 3.17
CA PRO A 646 -27.08 -6.84 4.44
C PRO A 646 -26.81 -8.33 4.58
N VAL A 647 -27.55 -9.16 3.85
CA VAL A 647 -27.29 -10.61 3.79
C VAL A 647 -25.91 -10.88 3.21
N ILE A 648 -25.48 -10.14 2.17
CA ILE A 648 -24.20 -10.34 1.53
C ILE A 648 -23.06 -9.83 2.43
N THR A 649 -23.24 -8.65 3.06
CA THR A 649 -22.17 -8.03 3.85
C THR A 649 -21.88 -8.73 5.18
N ASP A 650 -22.90 -9.33 5.80
CA ASP A 650 -22.78 -9.91 7.14
C ASP A 650 -23.19 -11.38 7.19
N GLY A 651 -23.50 -11.99 6.05
CA GLY A 651 -23.96 -13.37 5.98
C GLY A 651 -22.82 -14.39 5.95
N GLU A 652 -23.18 -15.64 6.11
CA GLU A 652 -22.29 -16.78 5.96
C GLU A 652 -22.58 -17.50 4.64
N ALA A 653 -21.53 -17.87 3.90
CA ALA A 653 -21.65 -18.61 2.66
C ALA A 653 -21.67 -20.11 2.93
N HIS A 654 -22.65 -20.81 2.36
CA HIS A 654 -22.80 -22.27 2.43
C HIS A 654 -22.83 -22.83 1.01
N ILE A 655 -21.83 -23.63 0.66
CA ILE A 655 -21.75 -24.28 -0.66
C ILE A 655 -22.92 -25.27 -0.78
N ILE A 656 -23.74 -25.07 -1.80
CA ILE A 656 -24.86 -25.94 -2.16
C ILE A 656 -24.39 -27.03 -3.13
N ARG A 657 -23.62 -26.63 -4.13
CA ARG A 657 -23.09 -27.53 -5.15
C ARG A 657 -21.81 -26.94 -5.75
N GLN A 658 -20.83 -27.80 -5.99
CA GLN A 658 -19.62 -27.47 -6.74
C GLN A 658 -19.27 -28.70 -7.61
N ASP A 659 -19.10 -28.43 -8.90
CA ASP A 659 -18.77 -29.50 -9.88
C ASP A 659 -17.35 -29.23 -10.44
N ASP A 660 -16.69 -30.27 -10.94
CA ASP A 660 -15.32 -30.19 -11.51
C ASP A 660 -15.24 -29.38 -12.81
N ASP A 661 -16.37 -29.08 -13.44
CA ASP A 661 -16.44 -28.28 -14.67
C ASP A 661 -16.50 -26.77 -14.40
N GLY A 662 -16.43 -26.34 -13.13
CA GLY A 662 -16.47 -24.94 -12.72
C GLY A 662 -17.85 -24.44 -12.32
N PHE A 663 -18.89 -25.26 -12.34
CA PHE A 663 -20.19 -24.89 -11.80
C PHE A 663 -20.16 -24.82 -10.29
N VAL A 664 -20.56 -23.66 -9.73
CA VAL A 664 -20.64 -23.48 -8.28
C VAL A 664 -21.94 -22.78 -7.93
N ALA A 665 -22.58 -23.26 -6.86
CA ALA A 665 -23.72 -22.61 -6.25
C ALA A 665 -23.54 -22.55 -4.73
N TRP A 666 -23.78 -21.38 -4.15
CA TRP A 666 -23.75 -21.21 -2.70
C TRP A 666 -24.87 -20.29 -2.24
N MET A 667 -25.28 -20.46 -1.02
CA MET A 667 -26.27 -19.63 -0.38
C MET A 667 -25.63 -18.78 0.70
N ILE A 668 -25.91 -17.48 0.67
CA ILE A 668 -25.48 -16.54 1.68
C ILE A 668 -26.66 -16.29 2.61
N GLN A 669 -26.47 -16.58 3.89
CA GLN A 669 -27.50 -16.50 4.91
C GLN A 669 -27.04 -15.63 6.07
N LYS A 670 -27.93 -14.82 6.62
CA LYS A 670 -27.66 -14.05 7.82
C LYS A 670 -28.67 -14.41 8.91
N GLU A 671 -28.16 -14.73 10.10
CA GLU A 671 -29.00 -15.01 11.25
C GLU A 671 -30.01 -13.88 11.51
N GLY A 672 -31.25 -14.24 11.72
CA GLY A 672 -32.33 -13.26 11.99
C GLY A 672 -32.99 -12.66 10.73
N LEU A 673 -32.46 -12.89 9.53
CA LEU A 673 -33.10 -12.52 8.28
C LEU A 673 -33.81 -13.72 7.65
N LYS A 674 -35.02 -13.47 7.10
CA LYS A 674 -35.79 -14.49 6.39
C LYS A 674 -35.29 -14.69 4.96
N ASN A 675 -34.71 -13.66 4.38
CA ASN A 675 -34.21 -13.70 3.01
C ASN A 675 -32.74 -14.11 3.00
N SER A 676 -32.40 -14.97 2.07
CA SER A 676 -31.05 -15.41 1.73
C SER A 676 -30.76 -15.03 0.28
N ILE A 677 -29.49 -14.98 -0.10
CA ILE A 677 -29.07 -14.81 -1.50
C ILE A 677 -28.45 -16.12 -1.97
N LEU A 678 -29.03 -16.70 -3.03
CA LEU A 678 -28.41 -17.80 -3.75
C LEU A 678 -27.57 -17.21 -4.90
N VAL A 679 -26.30 -17.57 -4.92
CA VAL A 679 -25.37 -17.23 -5.99
C VAL A 679 -25.09 -18.48 -6.79
N VAL A 680 -25.21 -18.37 -8.10
CA VAL A 680 -24.89 -19.41 -9.06
C VAL A 680 -23.88 -18.88 -10.05
N ALA A 681 -22.76 -19.56 -10.21
CA ALA A 681 -21.67 -19.08 -11.05
C ALA A 681 -21.03 -20.19 -11.88
N ASN A 682 -20.53 -19.80 -13.05
CA ASN A 682 -19.47 -20.52 -13.71
C ASN A 682 -18.12 -19.92 -13.25
N TYR A 683 -17.40 -20.67 -12.44
CA TYR A 683 -16.17 -20.22 -11.77
C TYR A 683 -14.91 -20.40 -12.64
N ASN A 684 -15.08 -20.67 -13.92
CA ASN A 684 -13.99 -20.63 -14.89
C ASN A 684 -13.70 -19.18 -15.27
N SER A 685 -12.41 -18.82 -15.35
CA SER A 685 -12.02 -17.52 -15.88
C SER A 685 -12.43 -17.40 -17.35
N PRO A 686 -12.90 -16.23 -17.81
CA PRO A 686 -13.24 -16.04 -19.23
C PRO A 686 -12.00 -16.15 -20.12
N THR A 687 -10.85 -15.78 -19.60
CA THR A 687 -9.56 -15.93 -20.28
C THR A 687 -8.56 -16.45 -19.25
N GLU A 688 -8.08 -17.66 -19.45
CA GLU A 688 -7.05 -18.22 -18.59
C GLU A 688 -5.67 -17.94 -19.21
N LYS A 689 -4.82 -17.26 -18.46
CA LYS A 689 -3.41 -17.08 -18.79
C LYS A 689 -2.59 -18.05 -17.94
N PHE A 690 -1.84 -18.88 -18.61
CA PHE A 690 -0.92 -19.80 -17.96
C PHE A 690 0.50 -19.39 -18.25
N LEU A 691 1.32 -19.29 -17.22
CA LEU A 691 2.76 -19.27 -17.41
C LEU A 691 3.19 -20.71 -17.64
N VAL A 692 3.68 -21.01 -18.83
CA VAL A 692 4.24 -22.31 -19.17
C VAL A 692 5.75 -22.20 -19.10
N GLU A 693 6.36 -23.01 -18.26
CA GLU A 693 7.84 -23.14 -18.19
C GLU A 693 8.25 -24.46 -18.82
N ASP A 694 9.05 -24.41 -19.86
CA ASP A 694 9.66 -25.58 -20.49
C ASP A 694 11.12 -25.30 -20.85
N ASN A 695 12.01 -26.11 -20.29
CA ASN A 695 13.45 -26.07 -20.56
C ASN A 695 14.12 -24.68 -20.43
N GLY A 696 13.72 -23.90 -19.42
CA GLY A 696 14.24 -22.56 -19.18
C GLY A 696 13.63 -21.45 -20.05
N ASN A 697 12.65 -21.77 -20.87
CA ASN A 697 11.83 -20.79 -21.58
C ASN A 697 10.49 -20.64 -20.87
N SER A 698 10.05 -19.40 -20.70
CA SER A 698 8.71 -19.10 -20.16
C SER A 698 7.91 -18.35 -21.21
N TRP A 699 6.65 -18.74 -21.40
CA TRP A 699 5.70 -18.00 -22.23
C TRP A 699 4.31 -18.07 -21.63
N THR A 700 3.47 -17.15 -22.05
CA THR A 700 2.07 -17.09 -21.60
C THR A 700 1.17 -17.74 -22.65
N GLU A 701 0.46 -18.78 -22.28
CA GLU A 701 -0.65 -19.33 -23.07
C GLU A 701 -1.97 -18.69 -22.62
N ILE A 702 -2.81 -18.33 -23.59
CA ILE A 702 -4.17 -17.85 -23.37
C ILE A 702 -5.12 -18.97 -23.80
N ARG A 703 -5.99 -19.41 -22.88
CA ARG A 703 -7.04 -20.37 -23.16
C ARG A 703 -8.41 -19.73 -22.97
N GLU A 704 -9.34 -20.06 -23.84
CA GLU A 704 -10.74 -19.66 -23.65
C GLU A 704 -11.35 -20.41 -22.47
N GLY A 705 -12.13 -19.70 -21.68
CA GLY A 705 -12.84 -20.26 -20.53
C GLY A 705 -13.91 -21.27 -20.95
N ARG A 706 -14.20 -22.22 -20.07
CA ARG A 706 -15.19 -23.26 -20.32
C ARG A 706 -16.60 -22.78 -20.02
N GLU A 707 -17.51 -23.00 -20.96
CA GLU A 707 -18.95 -22.89 -20.72
C GLU A 707 -19.44 -24.09 -19.90
N VAL A 708 -20.46 -23.89 -19.09
CA VAL A 708 -21.12 -24.93 -18.29
C VAL A 708 -22.54 -25.10 -18.78
N PHE A 709 -23.01 -26.33 -18.87
CA PHE A 709 -24.32 -26.68 -19.45
C PHE A 709 -25.15 -27.54 -18.50
N ASP A 710 -26.48 -27.41 -18.65
CA ASP A 710 -27.48 -28.32 -18.11
C ASP A 710 -27.35 -28.65 -16.61
N LYS A 711 -27.17 -27.59 -15.81
CA LYS A 711 -27.08 -27.72 -14.36
C LYS A 711 -28.45 -27.50 -13.70
N ASN A 712 -28.64 -28.15 -12.57
CA ASN A 712 -29.80 -27.92 -11.72
C ASN A 712 -29.42 -27.74 -10.25
N ILE A 713 -30.22 -27.00 -9.54
CA ILE A 713 -30.13 -26.85 -8.09
C ILE A 713 -31.49 -27.19 -7.49
N GLU A 714 -31.47 -28.05 -6.49
CA GLU A 714 -32.62 -28.38 -5.68
C GLU A 714 -32.34 -27.97 -4.23
N LEU A 715 -33.12 -27.04 -3.71
CA LEU A 715 -33.08 -26.65 -2.30
C LEU A 715 -33.99 -27.56 -1.49
N SER A 716 -33.74 -27.65 -0.18
CA SER A 716 -34.67 -28.35 0.72
C SER A 716 -36.07 -27.74 0.64
N CYS A 717 -37.09 -28.49 0.94
CA CYS A 717 -38.50 -28.08 0.83
C CYS A 717 -38.86 -26.88 1.69
N ASP A 718 -38.02 -26.52 2.65
CA ASP A 718 -38.19 -25.35 3.51
C ASP A 718 -37.80 -24.05 2.81
N TYR A 719 -37.11 -24.10 1.69
CA TYR A 719 -36.60 -22.96 0.94
C TYR A 719 -37.32 -22.77 -0.39
N SER A 720 -37.56 -21.54 -0.76
CA SER A 720 -38.16 -21.16 -2.04
C SER A 720 -37.39 -20.02 -2.70
N ILE A 721 -37.02 -20.19 -3.96
CA ILE A 721 -36.44 -19.18 -4.82
C ILE A 721 -37.61 -18.33 -5.34
N VAL A 722 -37.58 -17.01 -5.07
CA VAL A 722 -38.72 -16.11 -5.31
C VAL A 722 -38.46 -15.03 -6.35
N SER A 723 -37.20 -14.72 -6.61
CA SER A 723 -36.79 -13.67 -7.57
C SER A 723 -35.39 -13.87 -8.07
N GLU A 724 -35.09 -13.20 -9.17
CA GLU A 724 -33.75 -13.09 -9.77
C GLU A 724 -33.34 -11.62 -9.80
N PHE A 725 -32.06 -11.34 -9.59
CA PHE A 725 -31.50 -10.01 -9.83
C PHE A 725 -30.85 -9.96 -11.20
N ARG A 726 -31.23 -8.96 -11.99
CA ARG A 726 -30.68 -8.71 -13.33
C ARG A 726 -30.04 -7.34 -13.41
N PHE A 727 -28.90 -7.29 -14.07
CA PHE A 727 -28.25 -6.02 -14.39
C PHE A 727 -28.97 -5.34 -15.58
N ASP A 728 -29.51 -4.15 -15.35
CA ASP A 728 -30.26 -3.39 -16.35
C ASP A 728 -29.40 -2.41 -17.17
N GLY A 729 -28.07 -2.46 -16.98
CA GLY A 729 -27.08 -1.52 -17.56
C GLY A 729 -26.64 -0.46 -16.57
N LYS A 730 -27.29 -0.35 -15.41
CA LYS A 730 -26.98 0.62 -14.35
C LYS A 730 -26.92 -0.02 -12.97
N ASP A 731 -27.94 -0.80 -12.63
CA ASP A 731 -28.08 -1.43 -11.30
C ASP A 731 -28.55 -2.88 -11.42
N TYR A 732 -28.41 -3.64 -10.33
CA TYR A 732 -29.04 -4.94 -10.19
C TYR A 732 -30.48 -4.78 -9.69
N ILE A 733 -31.43 -5.09 -10.55
CA ILE A 733 -32.85 -4.95 -10.30
C ILE A 733 -33.47 -6.33 -9.98
N GLU A 734 -34.24 -6.39 -8.91
CA GLU A 734 -34.95 -7.60 -8.49
C GLU A 734 -36.22 -7.82 -9.33
N GLU A 735 -36.30 -8.96 -10.03
CA GLU A 735 -37.46 -9.41 -10.77
C GLU A 735 -38.11 -10.61 -10.06
N LYS A 736 -39.34 -10.43 -9.54
CA LYS A 736 -40.06 -11.48 -8.84
C LYS A 736 -40.61 -12.52 -9.78
N PHE A 737 -40.51 -13.78 -9.40
CA PHE A 737 -41.13 -14.88 -10.12
C PHE A 737 -42.65 -14.91 -9.92
N VAL A 738 -43.36 -15.42 -10.94
CA VAL A 738 -44.82 -15.63 -10.87
C VAL A 738 -45.16 -16.66 -9.80
N SER A 739 -44.29 -17.69 -9.64
CA SER A 739 -44.43 -18.70 -8.61
C SER A 739 -43.06 -19.06 -8.02
N ALA A 740 -43.02 -19.21 -6.71
CA ALA A 740 -41.83 -19.67 -6.01
C ALA A 740 -41.49 -21.12 -6.37
N THR A 741 -40.21 -21.46 -6.39
CA THR A 741 -39.73 -22.82 -6.68
C THR A 741 -38.57 -23.19 -5.76
N ASN A 742 -38.44 -24.46 -5.41
CA ASN A 742 -37.25 -24.96 -4.72
C ASN A 742 -36.26 -25.68 -5.67
N ASN A 743 -36.61 -25.79 -6.96
CA ASN A 743 -35.79 -26.43 -7.97
C ASN A 743 -35.65 -25.50 -9.17
N MET A 744 -34.43 -25.31 -9.63
CA MET A 744 -34.11 -24.44 -10.76
C MET A 744 -33.09 -25.09 -11.67
N SER A 745 -33.38 -25.05 -12.97
CA SER A 745 -32.49 -25.58 -14.01
C SER A 745 -31.83 -24.44 -14.77
N PHE A 746 -30.56 -24.58 -15.06
CA PHE A 746 -29.74 -23.67 -15.81
C PHE A 746 -29.28 -24.33 -17.10
N GLY A 747 -29.59 -23.75 -18.22
CA GLY A 747 -29.08 -24.22 -19.50
C GLY A 747 -27.59 -23.94 -19.65
N LYS A 748 -27.25 -22.94 -20.44
CA LYS A 748 -25.87 -22.49 -20.63
C LYS A 748 -25.51 -21.39 -19.63
N ILE A 749 -24.34 -21.51 -18.97
CA ILE A 749 -23.73 -20.49 -18.12
C ILE A 749 -22.35 -20.15 -18.70
N MET A 750 -22.15 -18.90 -19.08
CA MET A 750 -20.90 -18.44 -19.66
C MET A 750 -19.77 -18.40 -18.63
N PRO A 751 -18.48 -18.48 -19.04
CA PRO A 751 -17.36 -18.25 -18.12
C PRO A 751 -17.53 -16.94 -17.37
N ALA A 752 -17.21 -16.93 -16.08
CA ALA A 752 -17.34 -15.78 -15.19
C ALA A 752 -18.76 -15.19 -15.04
N GLU A 753 -19.79 -15.90 -15.50
CA GLU A 753 -21.17 -15.46 -15.31
C GLU A 753 -21.63 -15.78 -13.90
N PHE A 754 -22.19 -14.77 -13.22
CA PHE A 754 -22.81 -14.85 -11.92
C PHE A 754 -24.30 -14.52 -12.02
N LYS A 755 -25.12 -15.32 -11.35
CA LYS A 755 -26.56 -15.12 -11.23
C LYS A 755 -26.95 -15.07 -9.76
N PHE A 756 -27.86 -14.18 -9.42
CA PHE A 756 -28.26 -13.90 -8.05
C PHE A 756 -29.76 -14.07 -7.89
N TYR A 757 -30.17 -14.76 -6.84
CA TYR A 757 -31.57 -15.06 -6.56
C TYR A 757 -31.88 -14.80 -5.09
N THR A 758 -33.08 -14.27 -4.84
CA THR A 758 -33.61 -14.22 -3.48
C THR A 758 -34.25 -15.56 -3.12
N VAL A 759 -33.86 -16.06 -1.97
CA VAL A 759 -34.41 -17.29 -1.37
C VAL A 759 -35.06 -16.92 -0.04
N ILE A 760 -36.25 -17.43 0.19
CA ILE A 760 -36.97 -17.33 1.45
C ILE A 760 -37.13 -18.68 2.11
N LYS A 761 -37.05 -18.68 3.44
CA LYS A 761 -37.32 -19.85 4.26
C LYS A 761 -38.77 -19.85 4.74
#